data_8547e468feb5b0fbc3552e6a6447b98f
#
_entry.id   8547e468feb5b0fbc3552e6a6447b98f
#
_cell.length_a   1.000
_cell.length_b   1.000
_cell.length_c   1.000
_cell.angle_alpha   90.00
_cell.angle_beta   90.00
_cell.angle_gamma   90.00
#
_symmetry.space_group_name_H-M   'P 1'
#
loop_
_entity.id
_entity.type
_entity.pdbx_description
1 polymer ?
#
loop_
_entity_poly.entity_id
_entity_poly.type
_entity_poly.pdbx_seq_one_letter_code
_entity_poly.pdbx_strand_id
1 'polypeptide(L)'
;MSMPLESACGEVVGYVEVVTPFRIAGWAMDLNVPDVAVDLVLRIDGETGSSFRPQFTRPALNVSLGATDHQVGLVWFDITPPPVLADGRQHRVAVVAVGNGAALPAVATEVRHDERRVPWSRTTLAVAEPTRRAAGPQVSVVVLNRNGSGLLDQLFTSWQTQDKSPFPVEWIVIDHGSSDDSLELLDGWSHHLDLRVVALDRNDSFSASCNLGASLANAPNLLFMNNDIRWCMDALPQMLHTLQANDACAVGLKLMKPNPVHVSGHEVQHLGVRFKLREQAYWPYEAGAEHLDREAAHAPQRVPAATAAVLLVRRDDFHRAGGFHTDYFYGFEDVELCLRLERVTGRPVVCRNDLAALHHHGHTRLTGRESSVFDRLLRNECALQQHVGAWLKRRWWTSLVSGDRTLCNEPLVIGLAGGTNAAVGSGKGLAARLAQAISQACPHARILLLPAAPQVHDLRDIHVLIALDPNVKLLAARHRRADLLVLAWAARATDVKRWERSIEAGGTEAFDICLAPSSAAQQAARDAGFPSCRSTRDEPLGYVLTPGLPLRLSVMPAAQTPSSLRRAATLVAALRAQGALAHLHDAQQPRLAEVVLHLGRASAPVPGSVNVLCKSGERKDCAPHPGFDGVLDHKPALAAVRTVWESVVGPLVSAP
;
A
#
# COMPACT_ATOMS: atom_id res chain seq x y z
N MET A 1 24.84 15.87 8.54
CA MET A 1 24.08 16.82 9.35
C MET A 1 23.86 16.17 10.70
N SER A 2 24.43 16.72 11.78
CA SER A 2 24.15 16.26 13.14
C SER A 2 22.71 16.66 13.47
N MET A 3 21.84 15.67 13.71
CA MET A 3 20.48 15.92 14.20
C MET A 3 20.56 16.49 15.62
N PRO A 4 19.80 17.55 15.95
CA PRO A 4 19.74 18.03 17.32
C PRO A 4 19.03 16.99 18.20
N LEU A 5 19.75 16.44 19.16
CA LEU A 5 19.19 15.68 20.29
C LEU A 5 18.69 16.70 21.32
N GLU A 6 17.52 17.32 21.07
CA GLU A 6 16.87 18.13 22.10
C GLU A 6 15.92 17.23 22.90
N SER A 7 16.25 17.01 24.17
CA SER A 7 15.42 16.29 25.12
C SER A 7 14.21 17.11 25.51
N ALA A 8 13.02 16.70 25.09
CA ALA A 8 11.81 17.11 25.79
C ALA A 8 11.82 16.48 27.19
N CYS A 9 11.63 17.30 28.21
CA CYS A 9 11.73 17.00 29.64
C CYS A 9 11.27 15.56 30.01
N GLY A 10 12.21 14.65 30.30
CA GLY A 10 11.95 13.22 30.58
C GLY A 10 12.89 12.31 29.79
N GLU A 11 12.61 11.03 29.86
CA GLU A 11 13.42 9.97 29.28
C GLU A 11 13.11 9.76 27.77
N VAL A 12 12.05 10.39 27.23
CA VAL A 12 11.63 10.29 25.83
C VAL A 12 12.28 11.38 24.99
N VAL A 13 12.99 10.96 23.95
CA VAL A 13 13.58 11.82 22.92
C VAL A 13 12.92 11.55 21.58
N GLY A 14 12.83 12.55 20.70
CA GLY A 14 12.22 12.39 19.39
C GLY A 14 12.17 13.69 18.60
N TYR A 15 11.75 13.57 17.34
CA TYR A 15 11.55 14.72 16.46
C TYR A 15 10.46 14.41 15.41
N VAL A 16 9.57 15.38 15.17
CA VAL A 16 8.56 15.30 14.12
C VAL A 16 9.11 15.95 12.86
N GLU A 17 9.44 15.14 11.86
CA GLU A 17 10.12 15.58 10.64
C GLU A 17 9.16 16.04 9.55
N VAL A 18 7.91 15.55 9.59
CA VAL A 18 6.87 15.89 8.61
C VAL A 18 5.60 16.28 9.35
N VAL A 19 5.07 17.46 9.05
CA VAL A 19 3.79 17.96 9.56
C VAL A 19 3.02 18.59 8.40
N THR A 20 2.02 17.88 7.88
CA THR A 20 1.14 18.33 6.80
C THR A 20 -0.31 17.96 7.10
N PRO A 21 -1.31 18.50 6.37
CA PRO A 21 -2.71 18.10 6.52
C PRO A 21 -2.98 16.60 6.29
N PHE A 22 -2.07 15.89 5.62
CA PHE A 22 -2.27 14.51 5.17
C PHE A 22 -1.27 13.52 5.75
N ARG A 23 -0.20 14.01 6.41
CA ARG A 23 0.86 13.17 6.95
C ARG A 23 1.57 13.82 8.13
N ILE A 24 1.77 13.05 9.18
CA ILE A 24 2.64 13.42 10.29
C ILE A 24 3.61 12.25 10.50
N ALA A 25 4.90 12.52 10.37
CA ALA A 25 5.92 11.48 10.50
C ALA A 25 7.13 11.97 11.30
N GLY A 26 7.76 11.07 12.01
CA GLY A 26 8.92 11.38 12.84
C GLY A 26 9.39 10.16 13.61
N TRP A 27 10.21 10.40 14.62
CA TRP A 27 10.71 9.35 15.48
C TRP A 27 10.59 9.73 16.96
N ALA A 28 10.44 8.72 17.80
CA ALA A 28 10.43 8.85 19.25
C ALA A 28 11.00 7.59 19.89
N MET A 29 11.75 7.74 20.97
CA MET A 29 12.37 6.66 21.71
C MET A 29 12.49 7.02 23.19
N ASP A 30 12.24 6.07 24.08
CA ASP A 30 12.59 6.19 25.49
C ASP A 30 14.05 5.71 25.68
N LEU A 31 14.90 6.59 26.21
CA LEU A 31 16.32 6.29 26.39
C LEU A 31 16.60 5.18 27.43
N ASN A 32 15.66 4.94 28.38
CA ASN A 32 15.83 3.89 29.38
C ASN A 32 15.38 2.51 28.89
N VAL A 33 14.43 2.48 27.94
CA VAL A 33 13.90 1.25 27.33
C VAL A 33 13.83 1.38 25.81
N PRO A 34 14.98 1.50 25.13
CA PRO A 34 15.04 1.85 23.71
C PRO A 34 14.48 0.77 22.78
N ASP A 35 14.28 -0.44 23.27
CA ASP A 35 13.64 -1.58 22.59
C ASP A 35 12.11 -1.55 22.64
N VAL A 36 11.52 -0.62 23.43
CA VAL A 36 10.08 -0.48 23.61
C VAL A 36 9.58 0.78 22.90
N ALA A 37 8.59 0.63 22.01
CA ALA A 37 8.00 1.79 21.32
C ALA A 37 7.21 2.68 22.30
N VAL A 38 7.40 3.98 22.17
CA VAL A 38 6.81 5.01 23.02
C VAL A 38 5.32 5.20 22.68
N ASP A 39 4.47 5.36 23.68
CA ASP A 39 3.08 5.79 23.48
C ASP A 39 3.02 7.29 23.17
N LEU A 40 2.46 7.62 22.02
CA LEU A 40 2.32 8.98 21.50
C LEU A 40 0.85 9.33 21.30
N VAL A 41 0.52 10.61 21.41
CA VAL A 41 -0.79 11.16 21.02
C VAL A 41 -0.61 12.36 20.11
N LEU A 42 -1.51 12.50 19.15
CA LEU A 42 -1.62 13.70 18.34
C LEU A 42 -2.56 14.69 19.03
N ARG A 43 -2.11 15.92 19.24
CA ARG A 43 -2.95 17.04 19.70
C ARG A 43 -3.18 18.00 18.54
N ILE A 44 -4.43 18.39 18.33
CA ILE A 44 -4.84 19.38 17.34
C ILE A 44 -5.63 20.44 18.07
N ASP A 45 -5.18 21.69 17.98
CA ASP A 45 -5.77 22.87 18.65
C ASP A 45 -5.92 22.71 20.17
N GLY A 46 -5.02 21.95 20.77
CA GLY A 46 -5.03 21.62 22.20
C GLY A 46 -5.86 20.38 22.57
N GLU A 47 -6.69 19.88 21.67
CA GLU A 47 -7.49 18.67 21.88
C GLU A 47 -6.66 17.41 21.63
N THR A 48 -6.77 16.44 22.52
CA THR A 48 -6.03 15.19 22.44
C THR A 48 -6.79 14.17 21.58
N GLY A 49 -6.17 13.72 20.50
CA GLY A 49 -6.68 12.67 19.63
C GLY A 49 -6.34 11.27 20.11
N SER A 50 -6.44 10.30 19.20
CA SER A 50 -6.09 8.89 19.47
C SER A 50 -4.60 8.73 19.73
N SER A 51 -4.25 7.79 20.63
CA SER A 51 -2.86 7.38 20.84
C SER A 51 -2.37 6.46 19.73
N PHE A 52 -1.09 6.52 19.45
CA PHE A 52 -0.40 5.68 18.48
C PHE A 52 1.01 5.35 18.96
N ARG A 53 1.71 4.43 18.28
CA ARG A 53 3.09 4.06 18.55
C ARG A 53 3.93 4.09 17.29
N PRO A 54 5.25 4.33 17.40
CA PRO A 54 6.19 4.04 16.32
C PRO A 54 6.06 2.58 15.85
N GLN A 55 6.08 2.38 14.53
CA GLN A 55 5.82 1.08 13.91
C GLN A 55 6.99 0.60 13.06
N PHE A 56 8.00 1.45 12.85
CA PHE A 56 9.12 1.15 11.98
C PHE A 56 10.45 1.35 12.69
N THR A 57 11.45 0.58 12.27
CA THR A 57 12.84 0.82 12.66
C THR A 57 13.46 1.92 11.81
N ARG A 58 14.46 2.61 12.36
CA ARG A 58 15.23 3.61 11.64
C ARG A 58 16.73 3.33 11.79
N PRO A 59 17.33 2.55 10.87
CA PRO A 59 18.74 2.16 10.96
C PRO A 59 19.73 3.33 11.09
N ALA A 60 19.46 4.46 10.41
CA ALA A 60 20.28 5.66 10.50
C ALA A 60 20.32 6.26 11.92
N LEU A 61 19.25 6.11 12.70
CA LEU A 61 19.19 6.57 14.09
C LEU A 61 20.07 5.68 14.99
N ASN A 62 20.07 4.37 14.75
CA ASN A 62 20.91 3.42 15.47
C ASN A 62 22.39 3.79 15.36
N VAL A 63 22.84 4.15 14.15
CA VAL A 63 24.23 4.60 13.92
C VAL A 63 24.53 5.90 14.67
N SER A 64 23.62 6.85 14.65
CA SER A 64 23.78 8.15 15.34
C SER A 64 23.83 8.03 16.86
N LEU A 65 23.17 7.00 17.41
CA LEU A 65 23.12 6.72 18.86
C LEU A 65 24.19 5.72 19.31
N GLY A 66 25.03 5.23 18.39
CA GLY A 66 26.03 4.19 18.68
C GLY A 66 25.43 2.83 19.03
N ALA A 67 24.14 2.61 18.71
CA ALA A 67 23.42 1.38 18.96
C ALA A 67 23.51 0.43 17.76
N THR A 68 23.53 -0.88 18.02
CA THR A 68 23.38 -1.90 16.98
C THR A 68 21.90 -2.10 16.66
N ASP A 69 21.58 -2.64 15.47
CA ASP A 69 20.17 -2.89 15.03
C ASP A 69 19.31 -3.70 16.03
N HIS A 70 19.95 -4.37 16.98
CA HIS A 70 19.28 -5.19 18.01
C HIS A 70 18.99 -4.44 19.31
N GLN A 71 19.46 -3.20 19.45
CA GLN A 71 19.34 -2.42 20.70
C GLN A 71 18.23 -1.36 20.62
N VAL A 72 17.80 -0.98 19.42
CA VAL A 72 16.75 0.03 19.24
C VAL A 72 15.56 -0.62 18.53
N GLY A 73 14.39 -0.52 19.15
CA GLY A 73 13.15 -1.11 18.66
C GLY A 73 12.48 -0.28 17.54
N LEU A 74 11.15 -0.25 17.55
CA LEU A 74 10.36 0.53 16.62
C LEU A 74 10.32 1.99 17.09
N VAL A 75 11.00 2.87 16.37
CA VAL A 75 11.17 4.27 16.76
C VAL A 75 10.59 5.27 15.76
N TRP A 76 10.34 4.85 14.52
CA TRP A 76 9.76 5.70 13.50
C TRP A 76 8.24 5.55 13.43
N PHE A 77 7.52 6.68 13.43
CA PHE A 77 6.09 6.74 13.17
C PHE A 77 5.80 7.51 11.89
N ASP A 78 4.71 7.12 11.24
CA ASP A 78 4.22 7.72 10.00
C ASP A 78 2.70 7.55 9.99
N ILE A 79 1.96 8.59 10.36
CA ILE A 79 0.53 8.54 10.56
C ILE A 79 -0.22 9.46 9.60
N THR A 80 -1.42 9.04 9.22
CA THR A 80 -2.39 9.89 8.52
C THR A 80 -3.22 10.64 9.57
N PRO A 81 -3.11 11.96 9.64
CA PRO A 81 -3.85 12.75 10.62
C PRO A 81 -5.35 12.78 10.29
N PRO A 82 -6.21 13.15 11.26
CA PRO A 82 -7.63 13.33 11.03
C PRO A 82 -7.94 14.35 9.94
N PRO A 83 -9.04 14.16 9.17
CA PRO A 83 -9.43 15.07 8.06
C PRO A 83 -9.64 16.53 8.44
N VAL A 84 -9.80 16.83 9.72
CA VAL A 84 -9.93 18.21 10.22
C VAL A 84 -8.76 19.09 9.82
N LEU A 85 -7.55 18.53 9.68
CA LEU A 85 -6.38 19.29 9.24
C LEU A 85 -6.45 19.72 7.76
N ALA A 86 -7.39 19.17 7.00
CA ALA A 86 -7.61 19.48 5.60
C ALA A 86 -8.86 20.36 5.36
N ASP A 87 -9.42 21.00 6.39
CA ASP A 87 -10.65 21.80 6.31
C ASP A 87 -10.43 23.25 5.79
N GLY A 88 -9.20 23.61 5.44
CA GLY A 88 -8.83 24.95 4.95
C GLY A 88 -8.49 25.97 6.04
N ARG A 89 -8.65 25.61 7.32
CA ARG A 89 -8.29 26.45 8.45
C ARG A 89 -6.84 26.20 8.88
N GLN A 90 -6.30 27.12 9.66
CA GLN A 90 -5.01 26.93 10.29
C GLN A 90 -5.20 26.17 11.61
N HIS A 91 -4.47 25.09 11.79
CA HIS A 91 -4.50 24.23 12.98
C HIS A 91 -3.14 24.18 13.64
N ARG A 92 -3.12 24.13 14.97
CA ARG A 92 -1.93 23.82 15.76
C ARG A 92 -1.84 22.32 15.99
N VAL A 93 -0.65 21.76 15.71
CA VAL A 93 -0.40 20.34 15.79
C VAL A 93 0.78 20.07 16.70
N ALA A 94 0.64 19.09 17.61
CA ALA A 94 1.73 18.60 18.43
C ALA A 94 1.64 17.08 18.58
N VAL A 95 2.76 16.39 18.51
CA VAL A 95 2.91 14.99 18.90
C VAL A 95 3.47 14.97 20.32
N VAL A 96 2.78 14.29 21.22
CA VAL A 96 3.05 14.32 22.66
C VAL A 96 3.29 12.91 23.17
N ALA A 97 4.34 12.71 23.94
CA ALA A 97 4.59 11.45 24.65
C ALA A 97 3.61 11.29 25.84
N VAL A 98 2.90 10.15 25.88
CA VAL A 98 1.86 9.90 26.89
C VAL A 98 2.46 9.84 28.31
N GLY A 99 3.65 9.26 28.46
CA GLY A 99 4.26 9.01 29.77
C GLY A 99 4.62 10.26 30.56
N ASN A 100 5.09 11.32 29.89
CA ASN A 100 5.53 12.56 30.53
C ASN A 100 4.75 13.82 30.08
N GLY A 101 3.86 13.68 29.11
CA GLY A 101 3.04 14.77 28.59
C GLY A 101 3.81 15.82 27.76
N ALA A 102 5.10 15.58 27.46
CA ALA A 102 5.94 16.48 26.71
C ALA A 102 5.68 16.38 25.21
N ALA A 103 5.62 17.55 24.54
CA ALA A 103 5.53 17.61 23.09
C ALA A 103 6.91 17.37 22.46
N LEU A 104 6.95 16.53 21.42
CA LEU A 104 8.16 16.36 20.62
C LEU A 104 8.47 17.63 19.81
N PRO A 105 9.74 18.03 19.71
CA PRO A 105 10.15 19.05 18.75
C PRO A 105 9.69 18.69 17.33
N ALA A 106 9.28 19.68 16.55
CA ALA A 106 8.72 19.47 15.23
C ALA A 106 9.25 20.47 14.19
N VAL A 107 9.32 20.06 12.93
CA VAL A 107 9.66 20.93 11.80
C VAL A 107 8.66 22.09 11.65
N ALA A 108 7.40 21.85 11.97
CA ALA A 108 6.33 22.83 12.01
C ALA A 108 5.32 22.46 13.11
N THR A 109 4.72 23.47 13.74
CA THR A 109 3.67 23.31 14.75
C THR A 109 2.31 23.83 14.27
N GLU A 110 2.26 24.37 13.06
CA GLU A 110 1.04 24.89 12.45
C GLU A 110 0.88 24.32 11.04
N VAL A 111 -0.34 23.96 10.71
CA VAL A 111 -0.73 23.36 9.42
C VAL A 111 -1.95 24.09 8.89
N ARG A 112 -1.92 24.40 7.59
CA ARG A 112 -3.07 24.90 6.85
C ARG A 112 -3.14 24.22 5.50
N HIS A 113 -4.32 23.75 5.14
CA HIS A 113 -4.59 23.27 3.79
C HIS A 113 -5.18 24.42 2.96
N ASP A 114 -4.45 24.87 1.97
CA ASP A 114 -4.91 25.93 1.05
C ASP A 114 -5.47 25.28 -0.23
N GLU A 115 -6.76 24.96 -0.22
CA GLU A 115 -7.47 24.49 -1.40
C GLU A 115 -7.79 25.68 -2.31
N ARG A 116 -6.85 26.11 -3.11
CA ARG A 116 -7.22 26.87 -4.31
C ARG A 116 -7.77 25.90 -5.35
N ARG A 117 -9.05 25.61 -5.29
CA ARG A 117 -9.77 25.03 -6.42
C ARG A 117 -9.80 26.04 -7.54
N VAL A 118 -8.86 25.91 -8.46
CA VAL A 118 -8.95 26.63 -9.74
C VAL A 118 -10.03 25.90 -10.56
N PRO A 119 -11.14 26.59 -10.95
CA PRO A 119 -12.16 25.97 -11.79
C PRO A 119 -11.52 25.51 -13.11
N TRP A 120 -11.72 24.25 -13.48
CA TRP A 120 -11.19 23.69 -14.71
C TRP A 120 -12.08 24.10 -15.88
N SER A 121 -11.62 24.99 -16.76
CA SER A 121 -12.24 25.23 -18.06
C SER A 121 -11.34 24.65 -19.16
N ARG A 122 -11.92 23.91 -20.08
CA ARG A 122 -11.22 23.37 -21.25
C ARG A 122 -11.38 24.36 -22.40
N THR A 123 -10.31 24.94 -22.89
CA THR A 123 -10.29 25.66 -24.16
C THR A 123 -9.27 24.96 -25.04
N THR A 124 -9.74 24.26 -26.07
CA THR A 124 -8.89 23.64 -27.09
C THR A 124 -8.62 24.68 -28.15
N LEU A 125 -7.35 25.10 -28.33
CA LEU A 125 -7.00 26.20 -29.22
C LEU A 125 -6.70 25.79 -30.65
N ALA A 126 -6.23 24.58 -30.91
CA ALA A 126 -6.04 24.05 -32.27
C ALA A 126 -5.91 22.52 -32.26
N VAL A 127 -6.42 21.87 -33.27
CA VAL A 127 -6.19 20.47 -33.60
C VAL A 127 -5.68 20.42 -35.03
N ALA A 128 -4.40 20.06 -35.24
CA ALA A 128 -3.91 19.75 -36.56
C ALA A 128 -4.45 18.38 -37.01
N GLU A 129 -5.04 18.28 -38.21
CA GLU A 129 -5.52 17.01 -38.73
C GLU A 129 -4.38 16.13 -39.23
N PRO A 130 -4.37 14.82 -38.97
CA PRO A 130 -3.30 13.92 -39.37
C PRO A 130 -3.32 13.63 -40.87
N THR A 131 -2.15 13.52 -41.47
CA THR A 131 -1.99 13.01 -42.83
C THR A 131 -2.35 11.51 -42.89
N ARG A 132 -3.39 11.15 -43.64
CA ARG A 132 -3.91 9.79 -43.80
C ARG A 132 -2.88 8.85 -44.44
N ARG A 133 -2.45 7.80 -43.75
CA ARG A 133 -1.73 6.64 -44.29
C ARG A 133 -2.70 5.51 -44.69
N ALA A 134 -2.32 4.68 -45.69
CA ALA A 134 -3.17 3.61 -46.26
C ALA A 134 -3.50 2.45 -45.29
N ALA A 135 -2.71 2.24 -44.24
CA ALA A 135 -2.99 1.32 -43.15
C ALA A 135 -3.08 2.14 -41.86
N GLY A 136 -4.14 1.92 -41.05
CA GLY A 136 -4.31 2.62 -39.78
C GLY A 136 -3.16 2.36 -38.79
N PRO A 137 -2.90 3.27 -37.83
CA PRO A 137 -1.85 3.13 -36.85
C PRO A 137 -2.10 1.91 -35.96
N GLN A 138 -1.01 1.23 -35.54
CA GLN A 138 -1.08 0.12 -34.58
C GLN A 138 -0.92 0.59 -33.12
N VAL A 139 -0.25 1.71 -32.92
CA VAL A 139 -0.01 2.33 -31.62
C VAL A 139 -0.20 3.83 -31.72
N SER A 140 -0.97 4.40 -30.79
CA SER A 140 -1.07 5.84 -30.57
C SER A 140 -0.22 6.21 -29.36
N VAL A 141 0.80 7.01 -29.57
CA VAL A 141 1.68 7.52 -28.50
C VAL A 141 1.09 8.81 -27.96
N VAL A 142 0.78 8.84 -26.67
CA VAL A 142 0.24 10.02 -25.97
C VAL A 142 1.36 10.62 -25.13
N VAL A 143 1.71 11.89 -25.40
CA VAL A 143 2.75 12.64 -24.70
C VAL A 143 2.18 13.92 -24.15
N LEU A 144 2.49 14.26 -22.90
CA LEU A 144 2.18 15.55 -22.31
C LEU A 144 3.42 16.43 -22.35
N ASN A 145 3.22 17.71 -22.68
CA ASN A 145 4.31 18.68 -22.72
C ASN A 145 3.96 19.98 -22.01
N ARG A 146 4.95 20.57 -21.36
CA ARG A 146 4.91 21.96 -20.90
C ARG A 146 6.32 22.52 -20.80
N ASN A 147 6.62 23.55 -21.61
CA ASN A 147 7.92 24.22 -21.65
C ASN A 147 9.08 23.21 -21.76
N GLY A 148 8.92 22.22 -22.64
CA GLY A 148 9.85 21.12 -22.81
C GLY A 148 10.36 20.96 -24.23
N SER A 149 10.58 22.05 -24.99
CA SER A 149 11.01 22.01 -26.38
C SER A 149 12.27 21.15 -26.58
N GLY A 150 13.32 21.34 -25.76
CA GLY A 150 14.54 20.55 -25.84
C GLY A 150 14.36 19.08 -25.43
N LEU A 151 13.39 18.75 -24.56
CA LEU A 151 13.06 17.38 -24.18
C LEU A 151 12.31 16.66 -25.32
N LEU A 152 11.33 17.34 -25.92
CA LEU A 152 10.60 16.82 -27.09
C LEU A 152 11.52 16.53 -28.26
N ASP A 153 12.46 17.43 -28.54
CA ASP A 153 13.43 17.23 -29.62
C ASP A 153 14.33 16.00 -29.38
N GLN A 154 14.82 15.83 -28.15
CA GLN A 154 15.57 14.64 -27.76
C GLN A 154 14.73 13.36 -27.83
N LEU A 155 13.47 13.41 -27.41
CA LEU A 155 12.55 12.28 -27.49
C LEU A 155 12.36 11.85 -28.96
N PHE A 156 11.95 12.78 -29.83
CA PHE A 156 11.67 12.47 -31.23
C PHE A 156 12.94 12.07 -32.04
N THR A 157 14.06 12.73 -31.79
CA THR A 157 15.35 12.35 -32.41
C THR A 157 15.76 10.94 -31.97
N SER A 158 15.67 10.63 -30.67
CA SER A 158 16.00 9.29 -30.18
C SER A 158 15.04 8.23 -30.70
N TRP A 159 13.75 8.55 -30.80
CA TRP A 159 12.74 7.68 -31.39
C TRP A 159 13.05 7.35 -32.83
N GLN A 160 13.22 8.36 -33.72
CA GLN A 160 13.56 8.14 -35.13
C GLN A 160 14.81 7.28 -35.33
N THR A 161 15.78 7.44 -34.41
CA THR A 161 17.06 6.71 -34.51
C THR A 161 16.90 5.26 -34.09
N GLN A 162 16.13 4.98 -33.04
CA GLN A 162 16.08 3.68 -32.37
C GLN A 162 14.87 2.83 -32.76
N ASP A 163 13.71 3.45 -33.03
CA ASP A 163 12.50 2.70 -33.37
C ASP A 163 12.56 2.14 -34.78
N LYS A 164 12.35 0.84 -34.88
CA LYS A 164 12.31 0.09 -36.15
C LYS A 164 10.97 -0.61 -36.34
N SER A 165 9.91 -0.08 -35.72
CA SER A 165 8.58 -0.66 -35.79
C SER A 165 8.14 -0.87 -37.24
N PRO A 166 7.72 -2.11 -37.61
CA PRO A 166 7.27 -2.42 -38.98
C PRO A 166 5.85 -1.94 -39.27
N PHE A 167 5.25 -1.19 -38.35
CA PHE A 167 3.87 -0.72 -38.41
C PHE A 167 3.79 0.80 -38.17
N PRO A 168 2.72 1.45 -38.65
CA PRO A 168 2.51 2.87 -38.43
C PRO A 168 2.25 3.20 -36.94
N VAL A 169 2.81 4.32 -36.51
CA VAL A 169 2.65 4.90 -35.17
C VAL A 169 2.15 6.33 -35.33
N GLU A 170 1.06 6.69 -34.65
CA GLU A 170 0.60 8.07 -34.54
C GLU A 170 1.03 8.69 -33.22
N TRP A 171 1.27 9.99 -33.22
CA TRP A 171 1.64 10.75 -32.03
C TRP A 171 0.55 11.76 -31.69
N ILE A 172 0.22 11.86 -30.42
CA ILE A 172 -0.74 12.81 -29.87
C ILE A 172 -0.04 13.55 -28.73
N VAL A 173 0.33 14.80 -28.97
CA VAL A 173 0.96 15.64 -27.97
C VAL A 173 -0.06 16.62 -27.41
N ILE A 174 -0.25 16.57 -26.08
CA ILE A 174 -1.07 17.53 -25.35
C ILE A 174 -0.13 18.56 -24.73
N ASP A 175 -0.13 19.76 -25.28
CA ASP A 175 0.66 20.88 -24.76
C ASP A 175 -0.13 21.67 -23.71
N HIS A 176 0.45 21.86 -22.54
CA HIS A 176 -0.17 22.49 -21.39
C HIS A 176 0.11 23.99 -21.31
N GLY A 177 -0.08 24.69 -22.43
CA GLY A 177 0.13 26.14 -22.52
C GLY A 177 1.60 26.51 -22.38
N SER A 178 2.46 25.90 -23.20
CA SER A 178 3.88 26.23 -23.24
C SER A 178 4.10 27.67 -23.69
N SER A 179 5.10 28.31 -23.11
CA SER A 179 5.56 29.66 -23.45
C SER A 179 6.95 29.69 -24.06
N ASP A 180 7.57 28.51 -24.23
CA ASP A 180 8.82 28.29 -24.96
C ASP A 180 8.54 27.92 -26.44
N ASP A 181 9.56 27.53 -27.18
CA ASP A 181 9.49 27.17 -28.59
C ASP A 181 8.84 25.79 -28.84
N SER A 182 8.14 25.20 -27.84
CA SER A 182 7.57 23.86 -27.95
C SER A 182 6.60 23.71 -29.13
N LEU A 183 5.70 24.68 -29.35
CA LEU A 183 4.70 24.62 -30.42
C LEU A 183 5.34 24.77 -31.81
N GLU A 184 6.36 25.62 -31.96
CA GLU A 184 7.12 25.76 -33.21
C GLU A 184 7.91 24.48 -33.52
N LEU A 185 8.54 23.89 -32.52
CA LEU A 185 9.23 22.60 -32.65
C LEU A 185 8.26 21.48 -33.07
N LEU A 186 7.06 21.41 -32.46
CA LEU A 186 6.03 20.41 -32.80
C LEU A 186 5.52 20.59 -34.25
N ASP A 187 5.36 21.83 -34.72
CA ASP A 187 5.01 22.10 -36.10
C ASP A 187 6.10 21.55 -37.05
N GLY A 188 7.38 21.81 -36.77
CA GLY A 188 8.50 21.25 -37.51
C GLY A 188 8.49 19.71 -37.55
N TRP A 189 8.27 19.06 -36.41
CA TRP A 189 8.23 17.59 -36.32
C TRP A 189 6.99 16.97 -36.97
N SER A 190 5.88 17.72 -37.17
CA SER A 190 4.69 17.26 -37.89
C SER A 190 4.97 16.86 -39.35
N HIS A 191 6.04 17.36 -39.93
CA HIS A 191 6.50 16.96 -41.27
C HIS A 191 7.24 15.61 -41.30
N HIS A 192 7.65 15.11 -40.15
CA HIS A 192 8.46 13.88 -40.02
C HIS A 192 7.70 12.74 -39.32
N LEU A 193 6.71 13.07 -38.48
CA LEU A 193 5.91 12.13 -37.70
C LEU A 193 4.42 12.32 -38.02
N ASP A 194 3.65 11.25 -37.92
CA ASP A 194 2.19 11.34 -37.92
C ASP A 194 1.76 11.92 -36.55
N LEU A 195 1.78 13.25 -36.45
CA LEU A 195 1.70 14.01 -35.23
C LEU A 195 0.46 14.89 -35.17
N ARG A 196 -0.32 14.72 -34.12
CA ARG A 196 -1.43 15.59 -33.74
C ARG A 196 -1.06 16.37 -32.49
N VAL A 197 -1.21 17.67 -32.51
CA VAL A 197 -0.95 18.57 -31.38
C VAL A 197 -2.26 19.13 -30.86
N VAL A 198 -2.48 19.08 -29.54
CA VAL A 198 -3.58 19.73 -28.83
C VAL A 198 -2.98 20.73 -27.86
N ALA A 199 -3.05 22.01 -28.19
CA ALA A 199 -2.59 23.08 -27.32
C ALA A 199 -3.72 23.50 -26.36
N LEU A 200 -3.43 23.41 -25.04
CA LEU A 200 -4.30 23.89 -23.98
C LEU A 200 -3.86 25.32 -23.57
N ASP A 201 -4.78 26.10 -23.04
CA ASP A 201 -4.49 27.45 -22.55
C ASP A 201 -3.79 27.47 -21.19
N ARG A 202 -3.69 26.30 -20.53
CA ARG A 202 -3.10 26.15 -19.20
C ARG A 202 -2.65 24.73 -18.88
N ASN A 203 -1.97 24.58 -17.73
CA ASN A 203 -1.59 23.30 -17.18
C ASN A 203 -2.82 22.55 -16.61
N ASP A 204 -3.10 21.37 -17.11
CA ASP A 204 -4.15 20.46 -16.61
C ASP A 204 -3.52 19.28 -15.85
N SER A 205 -4.35 18.42 -15.24
CA SER A 205 -3.86 17.21 -14.56
C SER A 205 -3.31 16.20 -15.57
N PHE A 206 -2.33 15.40 -15.15
CA PHE A 206 -1.79 14.30 -15.94
C PHE A 206 -2.91 13.34 -16.40
N SER A 207 -3.76 12.92 -15.46
CA SER A 207 -4.87 12.00 -15.72
C SER A 207 -5.86 12.53 -16.76
N ALA A 208 -6.30 13.80 -16.63
CA ALA A 208 -7.25 14.39 -17.56
C ALA A 208 -6.67 14.51 -18.98
N SER A 209 -5.43 14.91 -19.08
CA SER A 209 -4.76 15.11 -20.37
C SER A 209 -4.40 13.79 -21.05
N CYS A 210 -3.98 12.76 -20.31
CA CYS A 210 -3.80 11.41 -20.86
C CYS A 210 -5.14 10.82 -21.34
N ASN A 211 -6.23 11.03 -20.60
CA ASN A 211 -7.58 10.62 -21.04
C ASN A 211 -8.02 11.35 -22.31
N LEU A 212 -7.71 12.66 -22.40
CA LEU A 212 -7.97 13.42 -23.63
C LEU A 212 -7.19 12.85 -24.81
N GLY A 213 -5.87 12.62 -24.65
CA GLY A 213 -5.04 12.00 -25.69
C GLY A 213 -5.57 10.62 -26.10
N ALA A 214 -5.95 9.78 -25.14
CA ALA A 214 -6.54 8.47 -25.42
C ALA A 214 -7.88 8.54 -26.17
N SER A 215 -8.69 9.57 -25.93
CA SER A 215 -9.96 9.79 -26.65
C SER A 215 -9.76 10.20 -28.11
N LEU A 216 -8.63 10.78 -28.43
CA LEU A 216 -8.25 11.20 -29.80
C LEU A 216 -7.50 10.09 -30.57
N ALA A 217 -7.13 9.02 -29.91
CA ALA A 217 -6.35 7.93 -30.47
C ALA A 217 -7.16 7.08 -31.45
N ASN A 218 -6.54 6.72 -32.59
CA ASN A 218 -7.13 5.85 -33.61
C ASN A 218 -6.61 4.41 -33.53
N ALA A 219 -5.42 4.19 -32.94
CA ALA A 219 -4.81 2.86 -32.85
C ALA A 219 -5.50 1.96 -31.80
N PRO A 220 -5.40 0.63 -31.96
CA PRO A 220 -5.91 -0.33 -30.98
C PRO A 220 -5.09 -0.38 -29.68
N ASN A 221 -3.88 0.19 -29.67
CA ASN A 221 -3.00 0.22 -28.52
C ASN A 221 -2.57 1.66 -28.22
N LEU A 222 -2.47 1.98 -26.93
CA LEU A 222 -2.05 3.28 -26.41
C LEU A 222 -0.69 3.13 -25.74
N LEU A 223 0.27 3.98 -26.10
CA LEU A 223 1.54 4.13 -25.39
C LEU A 223 1.56 5.50 -24.71
N PHE A 224 1.39 5.52 -23.39
CA PHE A 224 1.63 6.73 -22.60
C PHE A 224 3.13 6.89 -22.41
N MET A 225 3.63 8.10 -22.65
CA MET A 225 5.06 8.38 -22.55
C MET A 225 5.31 9.82 -22.08
N ASN A 226 6.28 10.00 -21.18
CA ASN A 226 6.73 11.33 -20.78
C ASN A 226 7.59 11.98 -21.88
N ASN A 227 7.57 13.32 -21.95
CA ASN A 227 8.39 14.08 -22.88
C ASN A 227 9.90 14.05 -22.57
N ASP A 228 10.29 13.66 -21.34
CA ASP A 228 11.68 13.54 -20.89
C ASP A 228 12.26 12.11 -21.01
N ILE A 229 11.64 11.28 -21.84
CA ILE A 229 12.14 9.96 -22.22
C ILE A 229 13.11 10.08 -23.38
N ARG A 230 14.24 9.38 -23.28
CA ARG A 230 15.15 9.14 -24.38
C ARG A 230 15.15 7.66 -24.74
N TRP A 231 14.73 7.35 -25.95
CA TRP A 231 14.64 5.99 -26.47
C TRP A 231 16.04 5.44 -26.74
N CYS A 232 16.37 4.26 -26.23
CA CYS A 232 17.73 3.71 -26.31
C CYS A 232 17.87 2.48 -27.20
N MET A 233 16.73 1.88 -27.59
CA MET A 233 16.68 0.64 -28.36
C MET A 233 15.32 0.49 -29.05
N ASP A 234 15.23 -0.47 -29.96
CA ASP A 234 13.99 -0.85 -30.65
C ASP A 234 13.10 -1.67 -29.69
N ALA A 235 12.40 -0.98 -28.78
CA ALA A 235 11.62 -1.62 -27.72
C ALA A 235 10.13 -1.80 -28.07
N LEU A 236 9.54 -0.91 -28.88
CA LEU A 236 8.09 -0.91 -29.12
C LEU A 236 7.54 -2.22 -29.72
N PRO A 237 8.15 -2.82 -30.77
CA PRO A 237 7.67 -4.08 -31.32
C PRO A 237 7.68 -5.21 -30.27
N GLN A 238 8.70 -5.23 -29.40
CA GLN A 238 8.84 -6.22 -28.35
C GLN A 238 7.82 -6.00 -27.20
N MET A 239 7.50 -4.74 -26.86
CA MET A 239 6.42 -4.41 -25.91
C MET A 239 5.08 -4.85 -26.47
N LEU A 240 4.78 -4.55 -27.74
CA LEU A 240 3.54 -4.94 -28.40
C LEU A 240 3.40 -6.47 -28.48
N HIS A 241 4.48 -7.17 -28.80
CA HIS A 241 4.51 -8.63 -28.77
C HIS A 241 4.20 -9.16 -27.35
N THR A 242 4.79 -8.56 -26.31
CA THR A 242 4.52 -8.95 -24.90
C THR A 242 3.06 -8.72 -24.53
N LEU A 243 2.49 -7.57 -24.93
CA LEU A 243 1.09 -7.25 -24.68
C LEU A 243 0.14 -8.31 -25.31
N GLN A 244 0.47 -8.80 -26.52
CA GLN A 244 -0.34 -9.74 -27.28
C GLN A 244 -0.09 -11.19 -26.87
N ALA A 245 1.17 -11.64 -26.88
CA ALA A 245 1.55 -13.05 -26.69
C ALA A 245 1.45 -13.50 -25.22
N ASN A 246 1.77 -12.62 -24.26
CA ASN A 246 1.69 -12.93 -22.83
C ASN A 246 0.34 -12.58 -22.23
N ASP A 247 -0.63 -12.18 -23.06
CA ASP A 247 -1.95 -11.72 -22.62
C ASP A 247 -1.88 -10.70 -21.47
N ALA A 248 -0.90 -9.79 -21.52
CA ALA A 248 -0.75 -8.74 -20.52
C ALA A 248 -1.81 -7.64 -20.69
N CYS A 249 -2.26 -7.01 -19.60
CA CYS A 249 -3.14 -5.85 -19.67
C CYS A 249 -2.36 -4.54 -19.85
N ALA A 250 -1.11 -4.50 -19.39
CA ALA A 250 -0.20 -3.37 -19.54
C ALA A 250 1.26 -3.85 -19.62
N VAL A 251 2.10 -3.11 -20.35
CA VAL A 251 3.55 -3.38 -20.48
C VAL A 251 4.34 -2.09 -20.25
N GLY A 252 5.21 -2.11 -19.24
CA GLY A 252 6.19 -1.07 -18.95
C GLY A 252 7.61 -1.48 -19.33
N LEU A 253 8.56 -0.55 -19.16
CA LEU A 253 9.98 -0.76 -19.40
C LEU A 253 10.80 -0.50 -18.12
N LYS A 254 12.02 -1.05 -18.11
CA LYS A 254 13.06 -0.56 -17.23
C LYS A 254 13.40 0.89 -17.57
N LEU A 255 13.37 1.76 -16.57
CA LEU A 255 13.84 3.13 -16.72
C LEU A 255 15.17 3.33 -16.00
N MET A 256 16.04 4.12 -16.63
CA MET A 256 17.37 4.39 -16.13
C MET A 256 17.59 5.91 -16.07
N LYS A 257 18.22 6.38 -14.99
CA LYS A 257 18.63 7.78 -14.89
C LYS A 257 19.90 8.01 -15.71
N PRO A 258 19.96 9.09 -16.50
CA PRO A 258 21.24 9.51 -17.08
C PRO A 258 22.21 9.84 -15.95
N ASN A 259 23.38 9.22 -15.94
CA ASN A 259 24.43 9.55 -14.99
C ASN A 259 25.52 10.36 -15.70
N PRO A 260 25.66 11.67 -15.42
CA PRO A 260 26.68 12.50 -16.06
C PRO A 260 28.11 12.21 -15.56
N VAL A 261 28.29 11.49 -14.45
CA VAL A 261 29.58 11.29 -13.78
C VAL A 261 30.25 9.95 -14.16
N HIS A 262 29.46 8.94 -14.51
CA HIS A 262 30.00 7.61 -14.84
C HIS A 262 29.73 7.24 -16.30
N VAL A 263 30.77 7.20 -17.11
CA VAL A 263 30.74 6.82 -18.54
C VAL A 263 30.26 5.36 -18.75
N SER A 264 30.24 4.54 -17.69
CA SER A 264 29.98 3.09 -17.78
C SER A 264 28.70 2.59 -17.10
N GLY A 265 27.86 3.45 -16.51
CA GLY A 265 26.67 2.94 -15.83
C GLY A 265 25.58 3.96 -15.59
N HIS A 266 24.44 3.77 -16.22
CA HIS A 266 23.21 4.46 -15.85
C HIS A 266 22.64 3.81 -14.58
N GLU A 267 22.20 4.63 -13.61
CA GLU A 267 21.50 4.15 -12.42
C GLU A 267 20.10 3.64 -12.78
N VAL A 268 19.75 2.45 -12.34
CA VAL A 268 18.39 1.92 -12.50
C VAL A 268 17.42 2.72 -11.66
N GLN A 269 16.42 3.29 -12.30
CA GLN A 269 15.38 4.07 -11.65
C GLN A 269 14.13 3.25 -11.36
N HIS A 270 13.69 2.42 -12.32
CA HIS A 270 12.41 1.72 -12.28
C HIS A 270 12.51 0.32 -12.87
N LEU A 271 12.03 -0.67 -12.12
CA LEU A 271 11.87 -2.08 -12.52
C LEU A 271 10.44 -2.58 -12.20
N GLY A 272 9.49 -1.68 -12.26
CA GLY A 272 8.11 -1.90 -11.82
C GLY A 272 7.86 -1.37 -10.41
N VAL A 273 6.59 -1.27 -10.05
CA VAL A 273 6.13 -0.86 -8.73
C VAL A 273 5.81 -2.10 -7.90
N ARG A 274 6.17 -2.09 -6.62
CA ARG A 274 5.83 -3.10 -5.63
C ARG A 274 5.20 -2.44 -4.42
N PHE A 275 4.72 -3.25 -3.48
CA PHE A 275 4.07 -2.74 -2.28
C PHE A 275 4.78 -3.21 -1.02
N LYS A 276 4.68 -2.42 0.03
CA LYS A 276 5.12 -2.75 1.38
C LYS A 276 4.09 -2.31 2.41
N LEU A 277 4.03 -3.03 3.52
CA LEU A 277 3.18 -2.64 4.64
C LEU A 277 3.75 -1.39 5.32
N ARG A 278 2.90 -0.39 5.53
CA ARG A 278 3.15 0.77 6.37
C ARG A 278 1.89 1.02 7.20
N GLU A 279 2.01 0.98 8.54
CA GLU A 279 0.86 0.99 9.46
C GLU A 279 -0.13 -0.16 9.18
N GLN A 280 -1.33 0.17 8.71
CA GLN A 280 -2.39 -0.78 8.39
C GLN A 280 -2.72 -0.84 6.90
N ALA A 281 -1.87 -0.29 6.05
CA ALA A 281 -2.08 -0.20 4.61
C ALA A 281 -0.83 -0.64 3.83
N TYR A 282 -1.04 -1.07 2.60
CA TYR A 282 0.03 -1.43 1.68
C TYR A 282 0.30 -0.26 0.74
N TRP A 283 1.56 0.20 0.73
CA TRP A 283 1.99 1.39 0.03
C TRP A 283 2.92 1.06 -1.11
N PRO A 284 2.75 1.70 -2.28
CA PRO A 284 3.60 1.45 -3.43
C PRO A 284 5.00 2.06 -3.23
N TYR A 285 5.98 1.42 -3.83
CA TYR A 285 7.34 1.94 -4.02
C TYR A 285 7.90 1.48 -5.35
N GLU A 286 8.77 2.30 -5.96
CA GLU A 286 9.47 1.91 -7.16
C GLU A 286 10.55 0.87 -6.79
N ALA A 287 10.54 -0.26 -7.47
CA ALA A 287 11.57 -1.27 -7.30
C ALA A 287 12.82 -0.86 -8.10
N GLY A 288 13.93 -0.69 -7.41
CA GLY A 288 15.26 -0.54 -8.00
C GLY A 288 16.02 -1.87 -8.05
N ALA A 289 17.25 -1.86 -8.55
CA ALA A 289 18.06 -3.06 -8.70
C ALA A 289 18.37 -3.75 -7.35
N GLU A 290 18.38 -3.00 -6.27
CA GLU A 290 18.61 -3.49 -4.90
C GLU A 290 17.44 -4.32 -4.34
N HIS A 291 16.25 -4.23 -4.95
CA HIS A 291 15.06 -4.96 -4.51
C HIS A 291 14.83 -6.28 -5.27
N LEU A 292 15.60 -6.53 -6.32
CA LEU A 292 15.48 -7.72 -7.17
C LEU A 292 16.81 -8.46 -7.24
N ASP A 293 16.73 -9.77 -7.46
CA ASP A 293 17.93 -10.51 -7.83
C ASP A 293 18.43 -10.08 -9.23
N ARG A 294 19.67 -10.45 -9.54
CA ARG A 294 20.32 -10.02 -10.77
C ARG A 294 19.58 -10.48 -12.03
N GLU A 295 18.97 -11.66 -12.00
CA GLU A 295 18.23 -12.21 -13.13
C GLU A 295 16.92 -11.44 -13.34
N ALA A 296 16.14 -11.21 -12.26
CA ALA A 296 14.89 -10.45 -12.32
C ALA A 296 15.08 -8.99 -12.76
N ALA A 297 16.25 -8.39 -12.49
CA ALA A 297 16.58 -7.05 -12.95
C ALA A 297 16.89 -6.96 -14.45
N HIS A 298 17.00 -8.10 -15.16
CA HIS A 298 17.33 -8.18 -16.59
C HIS A 298 16.39 -9.08 -17.40
N ALA A 299 15.27 -9.52 -16.82
CA ALA A 299 14.26 -10.34 -17.49
C ALA A 299 12.86 -9.72 -17.35
N PRO A 300 11.90 -10.02 -18.24
CA PRO A 300 10.52 -9.62 -18.08
C PRO A 300 9.96 -10.10 -16.73
N GLN A 301 9.31 -9.19 -15.99
CA GLN A 301 8.74 -9.48 -14.68
C GLN A 301 7.24 -9.17 -14.66
N ARG A 302 6.44 -10.03 -14.04
CA ARG A 302 5.10 -9.65 -13.59
C ARG A 302 5.24 -8.68 -12.42
N VAL A 303 4.52 -7.57 -12.49
CA VAL A 303 4.53 -6.52 -11.47
C VAL A 303 3.10 -6.05 -11.20
N PRO A 304 2.80 -5.51 -10.02
CA PRO A 304 1.48 -4.93 -9.74
C PRO A 304 1.20 -3.71 -10.60
N ALA A 305 2.24 -2.92 -10.86
CA ALA A 305 2.13 -1.72 -11.68
C ALA A 305 3.47 -1.34 -12.31
N ALA A 306 3.39 -0.57 -13.39
CA ALA A 306 4.53 0.09 -14.03
C ALA A 306 4.18 1.57 -14.24
N THR A 307 5.20 2.42 -14.29
CA THR A 307 4.99 3.86 -14.44
C THR A 307 4.51 4.25 -15.84
N ALA A 308 3.60 5.21 -15.90
CA ALA A 308 3.14 5.80 -17.17
C ALA A 308 4.18 6.69 -17.85
N ALA A 309 5.39 6.81 -17.29
CA ALA A 309 6.50 7.40 -18.02
C ALA A 309 6.80 6.64 -19.32
N VAL A 310 6.57 5.30 -19.36
CA VAL A 310 6.46 4.47 -20.58
C VAL A 310 5.52 3.29 -20.27
N LEU A 311 4.26 3.35 -20.73
CA LEU A 311 3.25 2.35 -20.44
C LEU A 311 2.39 2.05 -21.68
N LEU A 312 2.49 0.83 -22.20
CA LEU A 312 1.69 0.33 -23.32
C LEU A 312 0.48 -0.45 -22.80
N VAL A 313 -0.73 -0.11 -23.28
CA VAL A 313 -2.00 -0.78 -22.92
C VAL A 313 -2.87 -0.97 -24.16
N ARG A 314 -3.80 -1.92 -24.12
CA ARG A 314 -4.87 -1.98 -25.15
C ARG A 314 -5.85 -0.86 -24.93
N ARG A 315 -6.24 -0.15 -25.99
CA ARG A 315 -7.20 0.97 -25.89
C ARG A 315 -8.54 0.52 -25.32
N ASP A 316 -9.06 -0.62 -25.75
CA ASP A 316 -10.34 -1.13 -25.25
C ASP A 316 -10.28 -1.50 -23.76
N ASP A 317 -9.16 -2.07 -23.28
CA ASP A 317 -8.99 -2.35 -21.87
C ASP A 317 -8.87 -1.06 -21.04
N PHE A 318 -8.17 -0.06 -21.57
CA PHE A 318 -8.06 1.26 -20.96
C PHE A 318 -9.43 1.92 -20.78
N HIS A 319 -10.26 1.91 -21.84
CA HIS A 319 -11.62 2.45 -21.77
C HIS A 319 -12.54 1.63 -20.87
N ARG A 320 -12.47 0.31 -20.91
CA ARG A 320 -13.22 -0.59 -20.03
C ARG A 320 -12.86 -0.39 -18.56
N ALA A 321 -11.60 -0.10 -18.28
CA ALA A 321 -11.14 0.27 -16.94
C ALA A 321 -11.54 1.71 -16.54
N GLY A 322 -12.05 2.53 -17.44
CA GLY A 322 -12.48 3.92 -17.18
C GLY A 322 -11.37 4.97 -17.32
N GLY A 323 -10.22 4.61 -17.91
CA GLY A 323 -9.08 5.52 -18.09
C GLY A 323 -8.33 5.83 -16.79
N PHE A 324 -7.49 6.85 -16.80
CA PHE A 324 -6.86 7.38 -15.58
C PHE A 324 -7.91 8.06 -14.69
N HIS A 325 -7.83 7.80 -13.40
CA HIS A 325 -8.75 8.42 -12.45
C HIS A 325 -8.37 9.89 -12.22
N THR A 326 -9.34 10.79 -12.36
CA THR A 326 -9.10 12.25 -12.34
C THR A 326 -8.93 12.84 -10.94
N ASP A 327 -9.11 12.06 -9.88
CA ASP A 327 -8.80 12.49 -8.52
C ASP A 327 -7.29 12.67 -8.30
N TYR A 328 -6.47 12.03 -9.14
CA TYR A 328 -5.02 12.21 -9.14
C TYR A 328 -4.63 13.38 -10.02
N PHE A 329 -4.01 14.38 -9.43
CA PHE A 329 -3.45 15.46 -10.22
C PHE A 329 -2.13 15.06 -10.87
N TYR A 330 -1.23 14.43 -10.08
CA TYR A 330 0.07 13.96 -10.51
C TYR A 330 0.67 12.98 -9.49
N GLY A 331 0.92 11.74 -9.91
CA GLY A 331 1.50 10.64 -9.13
C GLY A 331 0.46 9.66 -8.60
N PHE A 332 0.76 8.38 -8.69
CA PHE A 332 -0.05 7.20 -8.36
C PHE A 332 -1.24 6.90 -9.29
N GLU A 333 -1.57 7.77 -10.24
CA GLU A 333 -2.59 7.52 -11.25
C GLU A 333 -2.28 6.30 -12.12
N ASP A 334 -1.02 6.07 -12.42
CA ASP A 334 -0.50 4.93 -13.18
C ASP A 334 -0.55 3.64 -12.34
N VAL A 335 -0.20 3.72 -11.07
CA VAL A 335 -0.29 2.60 -10.14
C VAL A 335 -1.73 2.14 -9.99
N GLU A 336 -2.66 3.06 -9.75
CA GLU A 336 -4.08 2.78 -9.63
C GLU A 336 -4.67 2.20 -10.92
N LEU A 337 -4.33 2.79 -12.07
CA LEU A 337 -4.76 2.29 -13.37
C LEU A 337 -4.30 0.85 -13.62
N CYS A 338 -3.03 0.53 -13.35
CA CYS A 338 -2.48 -0.82 -13.52
C CYS A 338 -3.23 -1.85 -12.66
N LEU A 339 -3.47 -1.55 -11.38
CA LEU A 339 -4.23 -2.42 -10.47
C LEU A 339 -5.67 -2.63 -10.95
N ARG A 340 -6.29 -1.57 -11.45
CA ARG A 340 -7.64 -1.62 -11.99
C ARG A 340 -7.71 -2.38 -13.33
N LEU A 341 -6.73 -2.23 -14.21
CA LEU A 341 -6.59 -3.03 -15.43
C LEU A 341 -6.46 -4.52 -15.11
N GLU A 342 -5.58 -4.91 -14.17
CA GLU A 342 -5.46 -6.30 -13.72
C GLU A 342 -6.80 -6.82 -13.19
N ARG A 343 -7.48 -6.04 -12.35
CA ARG A 343 -8.78 -6.41 -11.77
C ARG A 343 -9.88 -6.60 -12.81
N VAL A 344 -9.97 -5.70 -13.79
CA VAL A 344 -11.03 -5.73 -14.82
C VAL A 344 -10.78 -6.79 -15.89
N THR A 345 -9.51 -7.09 -16.17
CA THR A 345 -9.13 -7.99 -17.28
C THR A 345 -8.74 -9.38 -16.82
N GLY A 346 -8.33 -9.56 -15.55
CA GLY A 346 -7.72 -10.78 -15.05
C GLY A 346 -6.31 -11.05 -15.59
N ARG A 347 -5.71 -10.09 -16.34
CA ARG A 347 -4.43 -10.23 -17.03
C ARG A 347 -3.32 -9.47 -16.28
N PRO A 348 -2.07 -9.96 -16.28
CA PRO A 348 -0.98 -9.35 -15.54
C PRO A 348 -0.49 -8.04 -16.17
N VAL A 349 0.12 -7.19 -15.35
CA VAL A 349 1.03 -6.14 -15.80
C VAL A 349 2.44 -6.72 -15.91
N VAL A 350 3.15 -6.40 -16.99
CA VAL A 350 4.52 -6.88 -17.21
C VAL A 350 5.47 -5.69 -17.33
N CYS A 351 6.57 -5.70 -16.57
CA CYS A 351 7.69 -4.78 -16.78
C CYS A 351 8.80 -5.52 -17.56
N ARG A 352 9.15 -5.01 -18.74
CA ARG A 352 10.23 -5.54 -19.61
C ARG A 352 11.57 -5.01 -19.09
N ASN A 353 12.12 -5.69 -18.07
CA ASN A 353 13.41 -5.31 -17.46
C ASN A 353 14.62 -5.62 -18.36
N ASP A 354 14.43 -6.38 -19.44
CA ASP A 354 15.39 -6.64 -20.50
C ASP A 354 15.48 -5.51 -21.53
N LEU A 355 14.46 -4.64 -21.58
CA LEU A 355 14.42 -3.45 -22.43
C LEU A 355 14.56 -2.19 -21.57
N ALA A 356 15.19 -1.14 -22.09
CA ALA A 356 15.44 0.07 -21.31
C ALA A 356 15.21 1.36 -22.11
N ALA A 357 14.79 2.41 -21.41
CA ALA A 357 14.83 3.80 -21.85
C ALA A 357 15.48 4.67 -20.78
N LEU A 358 16.06 5.80 -21.16
CA LEU A 358 16.53 6.81 -20.21
C LEU A 358 15.37 7.74 -19.87
N HIS A 359 15.26 8.12 -18.58
CA HIS A 359 14.25 9.04 -18.08
C HIS A 359 14.93 10.15 -17.27
N HIS A 360 14.86 11.36 -17.77
CA HIS A 360 15.51 12.54 -17.19
C HIS A 360 14.77 13.10 -15.96
N HIS A 361 14.20 12.25 -15.17
CA HIS A 361 13.34 12.50 -14.01
C HIS A 361 13.57 13.84 -13.29
N GLY A 362 12.52 14.65 -13.19
CA GLY A 362 12.48 15.77 -12.24
C GLY A 362 12.41 17.18 -12.82
N HIS A 363 12.52 17.40 -14.13
CA HIS A 363 12.44 18.75 -14.70
C HIS A 363 11.11 19.46 -14.36
N THR A 364 10.00 18.75 -14.39
CA THR A 364 8.67 19.32 -14.10
C THR A 364 8.35 19.40 -12.62
N ARG A 365 8.99 18.60 -11.76
CA ARG A 365 8.76 18.57 -10.30
C ARG A 365 9.43 19.74 -9.57
N LEU A 366 10.57 20.22 -10.07
CA LEU A 366 11.40 21.22 -9.37
C LEU A 366 10.98 22.68 -9.59
N THR A 367 10.07 22.95 -10.53
CA THR A 367 9.63 24.32 -10.84
C THR A 367 8.46 24.85 -9.98
N GLY A 368 7.87 24.00 -9.12
CA GLY A 368 6.83 24.38 -8.15
C GLY A 368 7.40 24.56 -6.74
N ARG A 369 6.82 25.42 -5.91
CA ARG A 369 7.16 25.51 -4.49
C ARG A 369 7.06 24.12 -3.87
N GLU A 370 8.16 23.60 -3.32
CA GLU A 370 8.34 22.21 -2.85
C GLU A 370 7.20 21.70 -1.94
N SER A 371 6.63 22.54 -1.08
CA SER A 371 5.52 22.18 -0.19
C SER A 371 4.24 21.79 -0.94
N SER A 372 3.91 22.45 -2.05
CA SER A 372 2.67 22.17 -2.80
C SER A 372 2.70 20.85 -3.57
N VAL A 373 3.87 20.41 -4.01
CA VAL A 373 4.05 19.11 -4.69
C VAL A 373 3.92 17.97 -3.68
N PHE A 374 4.50 18.13 -2.51
CA PHE A 374 4.46 17.14 -1.44
C PHE A 374 3.02 16.91 -0.92
N ASP A 375 2.26 17.99 -0.67
CA ASP A 375 0.87 17.90 -0.25
C ASP A 375 -0.01 17.20 -1.30
N ARG A 376 0.26 17.40 -2.59
CA ARG A 376 -0.43 16.71 -3.67
C ARG A 376 -0.14 15.21 -3.69
N LEU A 377 1.12 14.82 -3.52
CA LEU A 377 1.49 13.40 -3.44
C LEU A 377 0.78 12.70 -2.27
N LEU A 378 0.69 13.35 -1.12
CA LEU A 378 0.00 12.78 0.04
C LEU A 378 -1.51 12.63 -0.17
N ARG A 379 -2.16 13.58 -0.86
CA ARG A 379 -3.56 13.41 -1.27
C ARG A 379 -3.74 12.22 -2.20
N ASN A 380 -2.85 12.07 -3.16
CA ASN A 380 -2.90 10.98 -4.11
C ASN A 380 -2.64 9.63 -3.40
N GLU A 381 -1.75 9.58 -2.40
CA GLU A 381 -1.60 8.42 -1.54
C GLU A 381 -2.91 8.06 -0.83
N CYS A 382 -3.60 9.03 -0.25
CA CYS A 382 -4.90 8.81 0.38
C CYS A 382 -5.96 8.33 -0.62
N ALA A 383 -6.03 8.92 -1.81
CA ALA A 383 -6.91 8.50 -2.87
C ALA A 383 -6.63 7.06 -3.30
N LEU A 384 -5.36 6.68 -3.44
CA LEU A 384 -4.97 5.30 -3.75
C LEU A 384 -5.51 4.32 -2.71
N GLN A 385 -5.35 4.63 -1.41
CA GLN A 385 -5.88 3.78 -0.35
C GLN A 385 -7.41 3.69 -0.35
N GLN A 386 -8.09 4.77 -0.70
CA GLN A 386 -9.56 4.76 -0.85
C GLN A 386 -10.02 3.89 -2.03
N HIS A 387 -9.33 3.97 -3.18
CA HIS A 387 -9.75 3.27 -4.39
C HIS A 387 -9.39 1.78 -4.38
N VAL A 388 -8.20 1.42 -3.89
CA VAL A 388 -7.69 0.05 -4.05
C VAL A 388 -7.20 -0.60 -2.74
N GLY A 389 -7.12 0.13 -1.63
CA GLY A 389 -6.48 -0.35 -0.41
C GLY A 389 -7.13 -1.61 0.18
N ALA A 390 -8.46 -1.68 0.22
CA ALA A 390 -9.17 -2.86 0.72
C ALA A 390 -8.93 -4.10 -0.15
N TRP A 391 -8.91 -3.92 -1.48
CA TRP A 391 -8.57 -4.98 -2.43
C TRP A 391 -7.11 -5.42 -2.28
N LEU A 392 -6.18 -4.49 -2.10
CA LEU A 392 -4.76 -4.78 -1.88
C LEU A 392 -4.55 -5.64 -0.64
N LYS A 393 -5.26 -5.40 0.46
CA LYS A 393 -5.15 -6.21 1.69
C LYS A 393 -5.47 -7.68 1.44
N ARG A 394 -6.53 -7.96 0.68
CA ARG A 394 -6.90 -9.32 0.30
C ARG A 394 -5.88 -9.92 -0.67
N ARG A 395 -5.49 -9.18 -1.69
CA ARG A 395 -4.53 -9.62 -2.71
C ARG A 395 -3.16 -9.92 -2.09
N TRP A 396 -2.71 -9.11 -1.15
CA TRP A 396 -1.46 -9.32 -0.42
C TRP A 396 -1.43 -10.67 0.28
N TRP A 397 -2.47 -10.97 1.07
CA TRP A 397 -2.55 -12.24 1.77
C TRP A 397 -2.56 -13.43 0.80
N THR A 398 -3.37 -13.34 -0.26
CA THR A 398 -3.43 -14.36 -1.30
C THR A 398 -2.06 -14.58 -1.95
N SER A 399 -1.33 -13.52 -2.27
CA SER A 399 0.02 -13.58 -2.84
C SER A 399 1.01 -14.28 -1.90
N LEU A 400 1.03 -13.91 -0.62
CA LEU A 400 1.91 -14.57 0.37
C LEU A 400 1.64 -16.07 0.47
N VAL A 401 0.37 -16.47 0.54
CA VAL A 401 -0.03 -17.86 0.72
C VAL A 401 0.22 -18.69 -0.54
N SER A 402 0.02 -18.13 -1.72
CA SER A 402 0.29 -18.82 -2.99
C SER A 402 1.77 -18.85 -3.37
N GLY A 403 2.62 -18.07 -2.68
CA GLY A 403 4.02 -17.89 -3.06
C GLY A 403 4.23 -17.00 -4.28
N ASP A 404 3.17 -16.29 -4.71
CA ASP A 404 3.25 -15.30 -5.76
C ASP A 404 3.96 -14.04 -5.25
N ARG A 405 5.19 -13.81 -5.69
CA ARG A 405 6.01 -12.66 -5.30
C ARG A 405 5.77 -11.40 -6.14
N THR A 406 4.75 -11.40 -6.97
CA THR A 406 4.45 -10.27 -7.85
C THR A 406 4.17 -9.00 -7.07
N LEU A 407 3.28 -9.08 -6.07
CA LEU A 407 2.86 -7.90 -5.29
C LEU A 407 3.95 -7.41 -4.33
N CYS A 408 4.59 -8.35 -3.65
CA CYS A 408 5.72 -8.07 -2.77
C CYS A 408 6.81 -9.12 -2.98
N ASN A 409 8.06 -8.75 -2.78
CA ASN A 409 9.18 -9.70 -2.90
C ASN A 409 9.48 -10.43 -1.59
N GLU A 410 8.52 -10.51 -0.68
CA GLU A 410 8.66 -11.15 0.62
C GLU A 410 8.16 -12.61 0.57
N PRO A 411 8.90 -13.58 1.13
CA PRO A 411 8.37 -14.93 1.35
C PRO A 411 7.36 -14.91 2.50
N LEU A 412 6.41 -15.86 2.49
CA LEU A 412 5.62 -16.12 3.69
C LEU A 412 6.54 -16.62 4.81
N VAL A 413 6.55 -15.93 5.96
CA VAL A 413 7.36 -16.30 7.13
C VAL A 413 6.44 -16.74 8.26
N ILE A 414 6.67 -17.97 8.77
CA ILE A 414 5.90 -18.57 9.85
C ILE A 414 6.82 -18.84 11.05
N GLY A 415 6.52 -18.24 12.19
CA GLY A 415 7.22 -18.44 13.46
C GLY A 415 6.52 -19.47 14.33
N LEU A 416 7.27 -20.45 14.87
CA LEU A 416 6.81 -21.40 15.88
C LEU A 416 7.44 -21.06 17.21
N ALA A 417 6.69 -20.54 18.18
CA ALA A 417 7.21 -20.09 19.48
C ALA A 417 6.86 -21.07 20.61
N GLY A 418 7.80 -21.31 21.53
CA GLY A 418 7.59 -22.17 22.70
C GLY A 418 7.97 -23.63 22.54
N GLY A 419 8.61 -24.01 21.43
CA GLY A 419 9.25 -25.32 21.32
C GLY A 419 10.50 -25.37 22.19
N THR A 420 10.59 -26.30 23.17
CA THR A 420 11.79 -26.45 23.99
C THR A 420 13.00 -26.81 23.10
N ASN A 421 14.12 -26.07 23.26
CA ASN A 421 15.35 -26.26 22.49
C ASN A 421 15.92 -27.70 22.53
N ALA A 422 15.58 -28.48 23.54
CA ALA A 422 16.01 -29.87 23.68
C ALA A 422 15.38 -30.86 22.67
N ALA A 423 14.23 -30.51 22.08
CA ALA A 423 13.53 -31.40 21.12
C ALA A 423 13.85 -31.10 19.64
N VAL A 424 14.49 -29.98 19.35
CA VAL A 424 14.78 -29.55 17.97
C VAL A 424 15.80 -30.46 17.29
N GLY A 425 16.78 -30.99 18.04
CA GLY A 425 17.80 -31.93 17.51
C GLY A 425 17.30 -33.35 17.25
N SER A 426 16.14 -33.77 17.82
CA SER A 426 15.65 -35.16 17.71
C SER A 426 14.59 -35.38 16.61
N GLY A 427 14.08 -34.31 15.98
CA GLY A 427 13.01 -34.38 14.98
C GLY A 427 11.64 -34.84 15.53
N LYS A 428 11.54 -35.11 16.84
CA LYS A 428 10.35 -35.73 17.47
C LYS A 428 9.43 -34.76 18.20
N GLY A 429 9.85 -33.50 18.39
CA GLY A 429 9.05 -32.48 19.10
C GLY A 429 7.84 -31.97 18.29
N LEU A 430 6.89 -31.36 18.98
CA LEU A 430 5.70 -30.77 18.34
C LEU A 430 6.09 -29.71 17.29
N ALA A 431 7.03 -28.81 17.61
CA ALA A 431 7.51 -27.79 16.68
C ALA A 431 8.10 -28.40 15.39
N ALA A 432 8.91 -29.47 15.51
CA ALA A 432 9.50 -30.14 14.36
C ALA A 432 8.46 -30.82 13.46
N ARG A 433 7.45 -31.49 14.05
CA ARG A 433 6.35 -32.10 13.28
C ARG A 433 5.50 -31.04 12.57
N LEU A 434 5.19 -29.94 13.25
CA LEU A 434 4.46 -28.83 12.63
C LEU A 434 5.27 -28.17 11.52
N ALA A 435 6.56 -27.92 11.76
CA ALA A 435 7.44 -27.38 10.73
C ALA A 435 7.48 -28.26 9.48
N GLN A 436 7.58 -29.57 9.66
CA GLN A 436 7.55 -30.52 8.54
C GLN A 436 6.21 -30.51 7.81
N ALA A 437 5.09 -30.51 8.53
CA ALA A 437 3.75 -30.46 7.93
C ALA A 437 3.52 -29.15 7.17
N ILE A 438 3.98 -28.00 7.73
CA ILE A 438 3.92 -26.70 7.07
C ILE A 438 4.76 -26.69 5.80
N SER A 439 6.00 -27.19 5.85
CA SER A 439 6.88 -27.24 4.67
C SER A 439 6.30 -28.11 3.55
N GLN A 440 5.55 -29.15 3.88
CA GLN A 440 4.86 -29.99 2.90
C GLN A 440 3.66 -29.27 2.28
N ALA A 441 2.86 -28.56 3.10
CA ALA A 441 1.67 -27.84 2.65
C ALA A 441 2.00 -26.53 1.93
N CYS A 442 3.11 -25.88 2.28
CA CYS A 442 3.53 -24.57 1.78
C CYS A 442 5.06 -24.53 1.58
N PRO A 443 5.58 -25.16 0.49
CA PRO A 443 7.03 -25.32 0.27
C PRO A 443 7.80 -24.00 0.14
N HIS A 444 7.13 -22.93 -0.24
CA HIS A 444 7.73 -21.58 -0.39
C HIS A 444 7.75 -20.78 0.92
N ALA A 445 7.12 -21.27 2.00
CA ALA A 445 7.15 -20.59 3.30
C ALA A 445 8.50 -20.81 4.00
N ARG A 446 9.00 -19.74 4.62
CA ARG A 446 10.14 -19.81 5.55
C ARG A 446 9.63 -20.06 6.96
N ILE A 447 10.15 -21.10 7.61
CA ILE A 447 9.76 -21.44 8.97
C ILE A 447 10.89 -21.06 9.93
N LEU A 448 10.53 -20.36 10.99
CA LEU A 448 11.44 -19.95 12.07
C LEU A 448 11.02 -20.62 13.38
N LEU A 449 11.98 -21.22 14.06
CA LEU A 449 11.78 -21.72 15.42
C LEU A 449 12.20 -20.63 16.41
N LEU A 450 11.25 -20.20 17.21
CA LEU A 450 11.43 -19.07 18.13
C LEU A 450 11.51 -19.52 19.59
N PRO A 451 12.23 -18.77 20.45
CA PRO A 451 12.23 -19.01 21.89
C PRO A 451 10.80 -18.84 22.49
N ALA A 452 10.64 -19.25 23.74
CA ALA A 452 9.39 -19.04 24.48
C ALA A 452 9.12 -17.56 24.80
N ALA A 453 10.14 -16.70 24.73
CA ALA A 453 10.03 -15.25 24.88
C ALA A 453 10.66 -14.57 23.66
N PRO A 454 9.98 -14.57 22.51
CA PRO A 454 10.48 -13.91 21.31
C PRO A 454 10.56 -12.40 21.53
N GLN A 455 11.66 -11.81 21.10
CA GLN A 455 11.86 -10.36 21.16
C GLN A 455 11.20 -9.68 19.93
N VAL A 456 11.09 -8.35 19.96
CA VAL A 456 10.50 -7.57 18.85
C VAL A 456 11.17 -7.86 17.51
N HIS A 457 12.50 -7.97 17.50
CA HIS A 457 13.25 -8.26 16.29
C HIS A 457 13.00 -9.66 15.72
N ASP A 458 12.64 -10.64 16.57
CA ASP A 458 12.27 -11.99 16.14
C ASP A 458 10.93 -11.99 15.37
N LEU A 459 10.06 -11.01 15.64
CA LEU A 459 8.71 -10.91 15.07
C LEU A 459 8.61 -9.98 13.88
N ARG A 460 9.66 -9.22 13.55
CA ARG A 460 9.65 -8.17 12.52
C ARG A 460 9.17 -8.68 11.16
N ASP A 461 9.68 -9.84 10.74
CA ASP A 461 9.43 -10.37 9.40
C ASP A 461 8.40 -11.51 9.40
N ILE A 462 7.78 -11.79 10.55
CA ILE A 462 6.84 -12.90 10.69
C ILE A 462 5.44 -12.47 10.27
N HIS A 463 4.82 -13.24 9.39
CA HIS A 463 3.44 -13.07 8.94
C HIS A 463 2.45 -13.91 9.75
N VAL A 464 2.89 -15.08 10.24
CA VAL A 464 2.09 -15.99 11.06
C VAL A 464 2.94 -16.46 12.24
N LEU A 465 2.47 -16.21 13.45
CA LEU A 465 3.09 -16.69 14.69
C LEU A 465 2.20 -17.77 15.31
N ILE A 466 2.73 -18.97 15.48
CA ILE A 466 2.05 -20.07 16.16
C ILE A 466 2.68 -20.27 17.54
N ALA A 467 1.95 -19.92 18.59
CA ALA A 467 2.36 -20.16 19.95
C ALA A 467 1.99 -21.59 20.37
N LEU A 468 3.00 -22.37 20.75
CA LEU A 468 2.91 -23.80 21.05
C LEU A 468 2.75 -24.09 22.56
N ASP A 469 3.10 -23.14 23.40
CA ASP A 469 3.06 -23.27 24.87
C ASP A 469 2.45 -22.00 25.49
N PRO A 470 1.52 -22.12 26.45
CA PRO A 470 0.91 -20.99 27.16
C PRO A 470 1.90 -20.10 27.94
N ASN A 471 3.14 -20.53 28.14
CA ASN A 471 4.18 -19.72 28.76
C ASN A 471 4.90 -18.81 27.76
N VAL A 472 4.52 -18.82 26.49
CA VAL A 472 5.08 -17.89 25.49
C VAL A 472 4.73 -16.46 25.87
N LYS A 473 5.74 -15.61 26.01
CA LYS A 473 5.57 -14.19 26.31
C LYS A 473 5.26 -13.44 25.04
N LEU A 474 4.00 -13.03 24.87
CA LEU A 474 3.56 -12.25 23.71
C LEU A 474 3.63 -10.72 23.93
N LEU A 475 4.36 -10.26 24.96
CA LEU A 475 4.55 -8.82 25.21
C LEU A 475 5.08 -8.07 23.98
N ALA A 476 5.92 -8.72 23.20
CA ALA A 476 6.37 -8.21 21.91
C ALA A 476 5.23 -8.06 20.87
N ALA A 477 4.06 -8.66 21.10
CA ALA A 477 2.89 -8.45 20.24
C ALA A 477 2.39 -6.99 20.25
N ARG A 478 2.76 -6.19 21.23
CA ARG A 478 2.50 -4.73 21.24
C ARG A 478 3.18 -4.00 20.08
N HIS A 479 4.29 -4.55 19.58
CA HIS A 479 5.12 -3.99 18.51
C HIS A 479 5.06 -4.82 17.23
N ARG A 480 4.05 -5.70 17.10
CA ARG A 480 3.88 -6.56 15.94
C ARG A 480 3.56 -5.77 14.67
N ARG A 481 3.86 -6.38 13.54
CA ARG A 481 3.31 -5.95 12.25
C ARG A 481 1.76 -5.98 12.35
N ALA A 482 1.10 -5.00 11.72
CA ALA A 482 -0.36 -4.96 11.72
C ALA A 482 -1.00 -6.16 10.99
N ASP A 483 -0.30 -6.77 10.03
CA ASP A 483 -0.74 -7.94 9.26
C ASP A 483 -0.36 -9.29 9.91
N LEU A 484 0.38 -9.30 11.04
CA LEU A 484 0.72 -10.51 11.77
C LEU A 484 -0.52 -11.24 12.25
N LEU A 485 -0.64 -12.53 11.90
CA LEU A 485 -1.60 -13.45 12.48
C LEU A 485 -0.96 -14.19 13.66
N VAL A 486 -1.62 -14.16 14.82
CA VAL A 486 -1.18 -14.85 16.03
C VAL A 486 -2.13 -16.01 16.34
N LEU A 487 -1.59 -17.21 16.36
CA LEU A 487 -2.34 -18.45 16.55
C LEU A 487 -1.91 -19.14 17.85
N ALA A 488 -2.90 -19.65 18.62
CA ALA A 488 -2.66 -20.53 19.74
C ALA A 488 -2.79 -22.01 19.30
N TRP A 489 -1.87 -22.85 19.71
CA TRP A 489 -2.00 -24.30 19.57
C TRP A 489 -2.58 -24.91 20.86
N ALA A 490 -3.73 -25.60 20.77
CA ALA A 490 -4.39 -26.25 21.89
C ALA A 490 -4.74 -27.71 21.53
N ALA A 491 -3.86 -28.65 21.84
CA ALA A 491 -4.08 -30.06 21.55
C ALA A 491 -5.26 -30.66 22.35
N ARG A 492 -5.52 -30.13 23.55
CA ARG A 492 -6.53 -30.61 24.51
C ARG A 492 -7.34 -29.43 25.08
N ALA A 493 -8.54 -29.71 25.59
CA ALA A 493 -9.35 -28.72 26.29
C ALA A 493 -8.64 -28.10 27.52
N THR A 494 -7.75 -28.85 28.18
CA THR A 494 -6.91 -28.35 29.27
C THR A 494 -5.89 -27.31 28.82
N ASP A 495 -5.40 -27.38 27.58
CA ASP A 495 -4.47 -26.40 27.03
C ASP A 495 -5.18 -25.07 26.81
N VAL A 496 -6.45 -25.12 26.35
CA VAL A 496 -7.30 -23.92 26.20
C VAL A 496 -7.42 -23.16 27.54
N LYS A 497 -7.71 -23.88 28.63
CA LYS A 497 -7.79 -23.29 29.97
C LYS A 497 -6.47 -22.68 30.45
N ARG A 498 -5.34 -23.23 29.99
CA ARG A 498 -4.02 -22.66 30.27
C ARG A 498 -3.80 -21.38 29.50
N TRP A 499 -4.20 -21.33 28.22
CA TRP A 499 -4.16 -20.11 27.42
C TRP A 499 -5.04 -18.99 27.99
N GLU A 500 -6.26 -19.32 28.41
CA GLU A 500 -7.21 -18.38 29.03
C GLU A 500 -6.63 -17.71 30.30
N ARG A 501 -5.88 -18.48 31.10
CA ARG A 501 -5.27 -18.01 32.36
C ARG A 501 -3.90 -17.36 32.18
N SER A 502 -3.31 -17.43 31.02
CA SER A 502 -1.97 -16.93 30.77
C SER A 502 -1.97 -15.40 30.65
N ILE A 503 -1.60 -14.73 31.74
CA ILE A 503 -1.39 -13.27 31.76
C ILE A 503 -0.23 -12.89 30.83
N GLU A 504 0.82 -13.71 30.75
CA GLU A 504 2.00 -13.47 29.92
C GLU A 504 1.69 -13.54 28.42
N ALA A 505 0.73 -14.36 28.02
CA ALA A 505 0.26 -14.43 26.64
C ALA A 505 -0.77 -13.34 26.30
N GLY A 506 -1.32 -12.60 27.29
CA GLY A 506 -2.32 -11.56 27.06
C GLY A 506 -3.77 -12.09 26.96
N GLY A 507 -4.02 -13.32 27.44
CA GLY A 507 -5.33 -13.96 27.37
C GLY A 507 -5.77 -14.31 25.95
N THR A 508 -7.05 -14.63 25.77
CA THR A 508 -7.63 -15.06 24.49
C THR A 508 -7.64 -13.94 23.43
N GLU A 509 -7.63 -12.68 23.86
CA GLU A 509 -7.65 -11.51 22.97
C GLU A 509 -6.32 -11.30 22.21
N ALA A 510 -5.22 -11.88 22.69
CA ALA A 510 -3.93 -11.82 22.00
C ALA A 510 -3.91 -12.62 20.69
N PHE A 511 -4.84 -13.57 20.52
CA PHE A 511 -4.86 -14.51 19.40
C PHE A 511 -5.92 -14.15 18.36
N ASP A 512 -5.60 -14.42 17.12
CA ASP A 512 -6.52 -14.31 16.00
C ASP A 512 -7.25 -15.64 15.75
N ILE A 513 -6.60 -16.79 16.03
CA ILE A 513 -7.17 -18.13 15.80
C ILE A 513 -6.63 -19.09 16.87
N CYS A 514 -7.48 -20.00 17.36
CA CYS A 514 -7.07 -21.17 18.10
C CYS A 514 -7.06 -22.40 17.19
N LEU A 515 -5.90 -23.01 17.03
CA LEU A 515 -5.75 -24.29 16.32
C LEU A 515 -5.99 -25.44 17.29
N ALA A 516 -7.12 -26.14 17.12
CA ALA A 516 -7.56 -27.22 18.01
C ALA A 516 -7.86 -28.50 17.20
N PRO A 517 -7.06 -29.58 17.35
CA PRO A 517 -7.23 -30.81 16.56
C PRO A 517 -8.39 -31.70 17.04
N SER A 518 -8.90 -31.51 18.25
CA SER A 518 -10.00 -32.32 18.80
C SER A 518 -11.27 -31.49 18.98
N SER A 519 -12.44 -32.13 18.81
CA SER A 519 -13.74 -31.48 19.03
C SER A 519 -13.90 -30.93 20.44
N ALA A 520 -13.36 -31.64 21.45
CA ALA A 520 -13.38 -31.16 22.83
C ALA A 520 -12.53 -29.90 23.04
N ALA A 521 -11.35 -29.80 22.40
CA ALA A 521 -10.53 -28.60 22.45
C ALA A 521 -11.18 -27.44 21.66
N GLN A 522 -11.82 -27.74 20.53
CA GLN A 522 -12.56 -26.72 19.76
C GLN A 522 -13.73 -26.14 20.55
N GLN A 523 -14.50 -27.00 21.23
CA GLN A 523 -15.61 -26.51 22.06
C GLN A 523 -15.08 -25.66 23.21
N ALA A 524 -14.04 -26.14 23.91
CA ALA A 524 -13.42 -25.38 24.98
C ALA A 524 -12.89 -24.01 24.51
N ALA A 525 -12.31 -23.92 23.31
CA ALA A 525 -11.81 -22.68 22.75
C ALA A 525 -12.95 -21.69 22.40
N ARG A 526 -14.07 -22.20 21.88
CA ARG A 526 -15.27 -21.37 21.67
C ARG A 526 -15.83 -20.84 22.99
N ASP A 527 -15.93 -21.70 24.00
CA ASP A 527 -16.43 -21.34 25.33
C ASP A 527 -15.52 -20.31 26.03
N ALA A 528 -14.22 -20.40 25.80
CA ALA A 528 -13.22 -19.43 26.29
C ALA A 528 -13.16 -18.13 25.47
N GLY A 529 -13.95 -18.00 24.41
CA GLY A 529 -14.04 -16.77 23.60
C GLY A 529 -12.92 -16.56 22.60
N PHE A 530 -12.18 -17.60 22.18
CA PHE A 530 -11.21 -17.45 21.09
C PHE A 530 -11.91 -16.98 19.81
N PRO A 531 -11.29 -16.04 19.07
CA PRO A 531 -11.91 -15.42 17.88
C PRO A 531 -12.34 -16.41 16.79
N SER A 532 -11.54 -17.44 16.54
CA SER A 532 -11.85 -18.51 15.61
C SER A 532 -11.19 -19.79 16.07
N CYS A 533 -11.88 -20.92 15.91
CA CYS A 533 -11.39 -22.22 16.32
C CYS A 533 -11.50 -23.20 15.16
N ARG A 534 -10.43 -23.97 14.86
CA ARG A 534 -10.35 -24.85 13.71
C ARG A 534 -9.79 -26.23 14.08
N SER A 535 -10.27 -27.24 13.36
CA SER A 535 -9.71 -28.59 13.43
C SER A 535 -8.45 -28.67 12.59
N THR A 536 -7.43 -29.39 13.10
CA THR A 536 -6.14 -29.57 12.42
C THR A 536 -5.80 -31.04 12.22
N ARG A 537 -6.80 -31.94 12.29
CA ARG A 537 -6.53 -33.38 12.22
C ARG A 537 -5.82 -33.80 10.94
N ASP A 538 -6.23 -33.23 9.79
CA ASP A 538 -5.76 -33.63 8.48
C ASP A 538 -4.99 -32.52 7.74
N GLU A 539 -5.16 -31.25 8.17
CA GLU A 539 -4.50 -30.07 7.58
C GLU A 539 -4.15 -29.04 8.67
N PRO A 540 -2.95 -29.09 9.27
CA PRO A 540 -2.61 -28.23 10.41
C PRO A 540 -2.73 -26.73 10.14
N LEU A 541 -2.65 -26.28 8.89
CA LEU A 541 -2.71 -24.88 8.49
C LEU A 541 -3.55 -24.61 7.24
N GLY A 542 -4.17 -25.63 6.65
CA GLY A 542 -4.93 -25.48 5.40
C GLY A 542 -5.96 -24.36 5.42
N TYR A 543 -6.52 -24.07 6.60
CA TYR A 543 -7.44 -22.95 6.78
C TYR A 543 -6.77 -21.59 6.83
N VAL A 544 -5.60 -21.49 7.46
CA VAL A 544 -4.85 -20.23 7.61
C VAL A 544 -4.12 -19.89 6.31
N LEU A 545 -3.68 -20.93 5.61
CA LEU A 545 -2.89 -20.83 4.37
C LEU A 545 -3.76 -20.97 3.11
N THR A 546 -5.09 -20.80 3.21
CA THR A 546 -5.96 -20.77 2.03
C THR A 546 -6.34 -19.35 1.63
N PRO A 547 -6.69 -19.11 0.36
CA PRO A 547 -7.30 -17.87 -0.09
C PRO A 547 -8.59 -17.49 0.67
N GLY A 548 -9.22 -18.48 1.34
CA GLY A 548 -10.47 -18.35 2.08
C GLY A 548 -10.37 -17.84 3.51
N LEU A 549 -9.31 -17.12 3.90
CA LEU A 549 -9.21 -16.52 5.22
C LEU A 549 -10.49 -15.68 5.53
N PRO A 550 -11.13 -15.85 6.70
CA PRO A 550 -12.28 -15.05 7.07
C PRO A 550 -11.99 -13.56 7.06
N LEU A 551 -13.02 -12.74 6.81
CA LEU A 551 -12.89 -11.29 6.88
C LEU A 551 -12.32 -10.85 8.23
N ARG A 552 -11.29 -10.02 8.17
CA ARG A 552 -10.70 -9.36 9.34
C ARG A 552 -11.47 -8.08 9.62
N LEU A 553 -12.12 -8.04 10.78
CA LEU A 553 -12.97 -6.93 11.18
C LEU A 553 -12.39 -6.23 12.40
N SER A 554 -12.43 -4.90 12.38
CA SER A 554 -12.17 -4.08 13.56
C SER A 554 -13.46 -3.34 13.96
N VAL A 555 -13.83 -3.38 15.23
CA VAL A 555 -15.01 -2.68 15.75
C VAL A 555 -14.54 -1.47 16.55
N MET A 556 -14.81 -0.28 16.04
CA MET A 556 -14.43 0.98 16.65
C MET A 556 -15.57 1.49 17.54
N PRO A 557 -15.36 1.65 18.86
CA PRO A 557 -16.39 2.14 19.77
C PRO A 557 -16.71 3.61 19.49
N ALA A 558 -17.93 4.05 19.77
CA ALA A 558 -18.36 5.45 19.62
C ALA A 558 -17.60 6.41 20.55
N ALA A 559 -17.16 5.92 21.70
CA ALA A 559 -16.37 6.66 22.69
C ALA A 559 -15.63 5.67 23.60
N GLN A 560 -14.63 6.14 24.33
CA GLN A 560 -13.87 5.34 25.31
C GLN A 560 -14.59 5.19 26.67
N THR A 561 -15.91 5.22 26.67
CA THR A 561 -16.71 5.01 27.89
C THR A 561 -16.97 3.52 28.11
N PRO A 562 -17.09 3.06 29.37
CA PRO A 562 -17.35 1.65 29.67
C PRO A 562 -18.60 1.07 28.98
N SER A 563 -19.64 1.88 28.76
CA SER A 563 -20.86 1.46 28.07
C SER A 563 -20.63 1.29 26.57
N SER A 564 -19.87 2.19 25.93
CA SER A 564 -19.52 2.12 24.51
C SER A 564 -18.59 0.94 24.22
N LEU A 565 -17.57 0.73 25.06
CA LEU A 565 -16.66 -0.41 24.98
C LEU A 565 -17.40 -1.75 25.14
N ARG A 566 -18.36 -1.86 26.10
CA ARG A 566 -19.19 -3.07 26.25
C ARG A 566 -20.03 -3.35 25.01
N ARG A 567 -20.62 -2.33 24.39
CA ARG A 567 -21.39 -2.51 23.13
C ARG A 567 -20.50 -3.03 22.01
N ALA A 568 -19.32 -2.45 21.84
CA ALA A 568 -18.36 -2.87 20.81
C ALA A 568 -17.90 -4.32 21.07
N ALA A 569 -17.57 -4.68 22.30
CA ALA A 569 -17.18 -6.05 22.68
C ALA A 569 -18.32 -7.06 22.41
N THR A 570 -19.58 -6.69 22.70
CA THR A 570 -20.74 -7.55 22.38
C THR A 570 -20.87 -7.79 20.88
N LEU A 571 -20.67 -6.77 20.05
CA LEU A 571 -20.69 -6.92 18.58
C LEU A 571 -19.52 -7.80 18.11
N VAL A 572 -18.31 -7.59 18.63
CA VAL A 572 -17.16 -8.45 18.36
C VAL A 572 -17.48 -9.92 18.62
N ALA A 573 -18.04 -10.23 19.80
CA ALA A 573 -18.42 -11.60 20.16
C ALA A 573 -19.46 -12.20 19.20
N ALA A 574 -20.47 -11.41 18.80
CA ALA A 574 -21.49 -11.85 17.85
C ALA A 574 -20.91 -12.13 16.45
N LEU A 575 -19.97 -11.31 15.98
CA LEU A 575 -19.30 -11.50 14.67
C LEU A 575 -18.34 -12.69 14.69
N ARG A 576 -17.63 -12.92 15.81
CA ARG A 576 -16.79 -14.11 16.01
C ARG A 576 -17.62 -15.41 15.98
N ALA A 577 -18.80 -15.38 16.60
CA ALA A 577 -19.73 -16.53 16.56
C ALA A 577 -20.20 -16.86 15.14
N GLN A 578 -20.21 -15.88 14.23
CA GLN A 578 -20.51 -16.05 12.81
C GLN A 578 -19.28 -16.38 11.96
N GLY A 579 -18.10 -16.56 12.57
CA GLY A 579 -16.86 -16.99 11.90
C GLY A 579 -15.96 -15.87 11.39
N ALA A 580 -16.18 -14.60 11.79
CA ALA A 580 -15.28 -13.51 11.45
C ALA A 580 -14.04 -13.47 12.36
N LEU A 581 -12.92 -12.94 11.86
CA LEU A 581 -11.76 -12.54 12.67
C LEU A 581 -11.99 -11.11 13.19
N ALA A 582 -12.88 -10.95 14.15
CA ALA A 582 -13.30 -9.66 14.69
C ALA A 582 -12.54 -9.30 15.97
N HIS A 583 -12.09 -8.05 16.05
CA HIS A 583 -11.41 -7.49 17.22
C HIS A 583 -11.98 -6.13 17.60
N LEU A 584 -11.88 -5.78 18.88
CA LEU A 584 -12.07 -4.40 19.30
C LEU A 584 -10.91 -3.56 18.72
N HIS A 585 -11.23 -2.40 18.15
CA HIS A 585 -10.20 -1.50 17.63
C HIS A 585 -9.32 -0.99 18.77
N ASP A 586 -8.03 -1.20 18.64
CA ASP A 586 -7.01 -0.71 19.55
C ASP A 586 -5.99 0.12 18.74
N ALA A 587 -5.96 1.42 18.97
CA ALA A 587 -5.04 2.31 18.30
C ALA A 587 -3.57 2.06 18.71
N GLN A 588 -3.34 1.49 19.90
CA GLN A 588 -2.00 1.15 20.37
C GLN A 588 -1.46 -0.16 19.79
N GLN A 589 -2.36 -1.07 19.40
CA GLN A 589 -2.02 -2.34 18.79
C GLN A 589 -2.85 -2.54 17.52
N PRO A 590 -2.60 -1.74 16.47
CA PRO A 590 -3.40 -1.80 15.27
C PRO A 590 -3.26 -3.16 14.60
N ARG A 591 -4.39 -3.82 14.35
CA ARG A 591 -4.48 -5.03 13.56
C ARG A 591 -4.98 -4.70 12.18
N LEU A 592 -4.42 -5.36 11.15
CA LEU A 592 -4.90 -5.19 9.79
C LEU A 592 -6.38 -5.59 9.73
N ALA A 593 -7.24 -4.65 9.40
CA ALA A 593 -8.65 -4.88 9.17
C ALA A 593 -8.99 -4.63 7.71
N GLU A 594 -9.77 -5.53 7.12
CA GLU A 594 -10.34 -5.35 5.79
C GLU A 594 -11.58 -4.47 5.87
N VAL A 595 -12.32 -4.59 6.97
CA VAL A 595 -13.50 -3.78 7.26
C VAL A 595 -13.41 -3.20 8.67
N VAL A 596 -13.71 -1.92 8.80
CA VAL A 596 -13.83 -1.23 10.11
C VAL A 596 -15.28 -0.83 10.34
N LEU A 597 -15.86 -1.32 11.43
CA LEU A 597 -17.22 -1.00 11.86
C LEU A 597 -17.17 0.13 12.89
N HIS A 598 -17.66 1.30 12.53
CA HIS A 598 -17.69 2.49 13.37
C HIS A 598 -19.04 2.57 14.11
N LEU A 599 -19.05 2.43 15.44
CA LEU A 599 -20.24 2.53 16.28
C LEU A 599 -20.58 3.98 16.65
N GLY A 600 -20.49 4.91 15.72
CA GLY A 600 -20.79 6.32 15.94
C GLY A 600 -20.00 7.24 15.03
N ARG A 601 -20.30 8.56 15.11
CA ARG A 601 -19.74 9.56 14.19
C ARG A 601 -18.32 10.06 14.53
N ALA A 602 -17.78 9.68 15.67
CA ALA A 602 -16.61 10.36 16.26
C ALA A 602 -15.25 9.89 15.72
N SER A 603 -15.20 8.86 14.89
CA SER A 603 -13.92 8.30 14.41
C SER A 603 -13.71 8.52 12.91
N ALA A 604 -12.48 8.91 12.56
CA ALA A 604 -12.07 9.04 11.16
C ALA A 604 -12.05 7.66 10.46
N PRO A 605 -12.33 7.60 9.14
CA PRO A 605 -12.16 6.40 8.34
C PRO A 605 -10.72 5.89 8.39
N VAL A 606 -10.54 4.57 8.45
CA VAL A 606 -9.22 3.91 8.44
C VAL A 606 -8.76 3.74 7.00
N PRO A 607 -7.62 4.28 6.61
CA PRO A 607 -7.09 4.16 5.24
C PRO A 607 -6.94 2.69 4.81
N GLY A 608 -7.27 2.40 3.55
CA GLY A 608 -7.16 1.07 2.98
C GLY A 608 -8.10 0.02 3.59
N SER A 609 -9.14 0.42 4.32
CA SER A 609 -10.20 -0.47 4.82
C SER A 609 -11.55 -0.03 4.27
N VAL A 610 -12.48 -0.96 4.13
CA VAL A 610 -13.90 -0.62 3.92
C VAL A 610 -14.47 -0.11 5.24
N ASN A 611 -14.88 1.14 5.28
CA ASN A 611 -15.36 1.80 6.48
C ASN A 611 -16.90 1.80 6.51
N VAL A 612 -17.49 1.18 7.54
CA VAL A 612 -18.93 1.02 7.66
C VAL A 612 -19.42 1.72 8.92
N LEU A 613 -20.35 2.66 8.77
CA LEU A 613 -20.98 3.34 9.88
C LEU A 613 -22.17 2.53 10.40
N CYS A 614 -22.14 2.15 11.69
CA CYS A 614 -23.22 1.46 12.35
C CYS A 614 -24.08 2.47 13.14
N LYS A 615 -25.31 2.71 12.72
CA LYS A 615 -26.24 3.68 13.35
C LYS A 615 -27.21 2.97 14.30
N SER A 616 -27.52 3.59 15.42
CA SER A 616 -28.62 3.20 16.31
C SER A 616 -29.90 3.97 15.92
N GLY A 617 -30.94 3.27 15.45
CA GLY A 617 -32.27 3.83 15.19
C GLY A 617 -32.86 3.48 13.83
N GLU A 618 -34.20 3.30 13.83
CA GLU A 618 -35.01 2.93 12.68
C GLU A 618 -35.17 4.09 11.66
N ARG A 619 -34.16 4.44 10.88
CA ARG A 619 -34.39 5.29 9.70
C ARG A 619 -33.93 4.57 8.45
N LYS A 620 -34.91 4.25 7.60
CA LYS A 620 -34.74 3.62 6.28
C LYS A 620 -34.02 4.50 5.24
N ASP A 621 -33.71 5.75 5.54
CA ASP A 621 -33.02 6.67 4.63
C ASP A 621 -31.52 6.72 4.96
N CYS A 622 -30.82 5.70 4.51
CA CYS A 622 -29.36 5.65 4.57
C CYS A 622 -28.75 6.36 3.36
N ALA A 623 -28.82 7.69 3.34
CA ALA A 623 -27.99 8.45 2.43
C ALA A 623 -26.49 8.13 2.72
N PRO A 624 -25.63 7.95 1.70
CA PRO A 624 -24.23 7.72 1.91
C PRO A 624 -23.65 8.85 2.77
N HIS A 625 -22.93 8.48 3.84
CA HIS A 625 -22.28 9.45 4.70
C HIS A 625 -20.89 9.73 4.11
N PRO A 626 -20.48 11.00 3.93
CA PRO A 626 -19.15 11.33 3.42
C PRO A 626 -18.05 10.60 4.19
N GLY A 627 -17.15 9.91 3.48
CA GLY A 627 -16.03 9.16 4.04
C GLY A 627 -16.34 7.75 4.56
N PHE A 628 -17.58 7.25 4.38
CA PHE A 628 -17.93 5.87 4.72
C PHE A 628 -18.46 5.12 3.51
N ASP A 629 -18.04 3.86 3.35
CA ASP A 629 -18.39 3.00 2.22
C ASP A 629 -19.78 2.38 2.34
N GLY A 630 -20.35 2.38 3.55
CA GLY A 630 -21.69 1.88 3.80
C GLY A 630 -22.24 2.26 5.16
N VAL A 631 -23.55 2.10 5.33
CA VAL A 631 -24.25 2.31 6.60
C VAL A 631 -25.07 1.07 6.91
N LEU A 632 -24.89 0.51 8.12
CA LEU A 632 -25.61 -0.66 8.62
C LEU A 632 -26.26 -0.37 9.96
N ASP A 633 -27.13 -1.28 10.40
CA ASP A 633 -27.71 -1.26 11.74
C ASP A 633 -26.62 -1.41 12.82
N HIS A 634 -26.96 -1.00 14.04
CA HIS A 634 -26.03 -1.05 15.19
C HIS A 634 -25.56 -2.47 15.60
N LYS A 635 -26.17 -3.50 15.07
CA LYS A 635 -25.79 -4.92 15.23
C LYS A 635 -25.80 -5.65 13.88
N PRO A 636 -24.92 -5.27 12.95
CA PRO A 636 -24.95 -5.87 11.63
C PRO A 636 -24.59 -7.35 11.68
N ALA A 637 -25.31 -8.16 10.91
CA ALA A 637 -24.92 -9.54 10.64
C ALA A 637 -23.70 -9.57 9.72
N LEU A 638 -22.83 -10.60 9.86
CA LEU A 638 -21.64 -10.76 9.04
C LEU A 638 -21.94 -10.78 7.53
N ALA A 639 -23.09 -11.35 7.14
CA ALA A 639 -23.54 -11.37 5.75
C ALA A 639 -23.74 -9.94 5.18
N ALA A 640 -24.36 -9.03 5.94
CA ALA A 640 -24.54 -7.64 5.54
C ALA A 640 -23.19 -6.90 5.44
N VAL A 641 -22.27 -7.13 6.38
CA VAL A 641 -20.92 -6.58 6.34
C VAL A 641 -20.17 -7.06 5.09
N ARG A 642 -20.28 -8.37 4.78
CA ARG A 642 -19.68 -8.96 3.58
C ARG A 642 -20.24 -8.35 2.31
N THR A 643 -21.56 -8.13 2.21
CA THR A 643 -22.17 -7.47 1.05
C THR A 643 -21.60 -6.07 0.79
N VAL A 644 -21.43 -5.25 1.84
CA VAL A 644 -20.80 -3.94 1.70
C VAL A 644 -19.34 -4.10 1.24
N TRP A 645 -18.58 -5.03 1.85
CA TRP A 645 -17.20 -5.28 1.47
C TRP A 645 -17.10 -5.72 -0.01
N GLU A 646 -17.93 -6.66 -0.46
CA GLU A 646 -17.96 -7.15 -1.84
C GLU A 646 -18.36 -6.05 -2.85
N SER A 647 -19.22 -5.10 -2.45
CA SER A 647 -19.59 -3.98 -3.32
C SER A 647 -18.43 -3.00 -3.56
N VAL A 648 -17.53 -2.84 -2.59
CA VAL A 648 -16.35 -1.96 -2.69
C VAL A 648 -15.18 -2.69 -3.36
N VAL A 649 -14.87 -3.91 -2.90
CA VAL A 649 -13.71 -4.68 -3.38
C VAL A 649 -14.01 -5.34 -4.74
N GLY A 650 -15.27 -5.62 -5.02
CA GLY A 650 -15.73 -6.37 -6.19
C GLY A 650 -15.42 -7.87 -6.09
N PRO A 651 -15.93 -8.69 -7.01
CA PRO A 651 -15.61 -10.10 -7.05
C PRO A 651 -14.10 -10.25 -7.24
N LEU A 652 -13.45 -10.94 -6.31
CA LEU A 652 -12.10 -11.42 -6.54
C LEU A 652 -12.21 -12.37 -7.72
N VAL A 653 -11.62 -11.99 -8.85
CA VAL A 653 -11.37 -12.94 -9.91
C VAL A 653 -10.52 -14.02 -9.23
N SER A 654 -11.10 -15.19 -9.06
CA SER A 654 -10.39 -16.38 -8.59
C SER A 654 -9.16 -16.48 -9.48
N ALA A 655 -7.97 -16.37 -8.89
CA ALA A 655 -6.75 -16.67 -9.61
C ALA A 655 -6.89 -18.06 -10.22
N PRO A 656 -6.53 -18.25 -11.48
CA PRO A 656 -6.56 -19.55 -12.12
C PRO A 656 -5.69 -20.56 -11.39
#